data_a44140d8c95164385fab6356830ed7ea
#
_entry.id   a44140d8c95164385fab6356830ed7ea
#
_cell.length_a   1.000
_cell.length_b   1.000
_cell.length_c   1.000
_cell.angle_alpha   90.00
_cell.angle_beta   90.00
_cell.angle_gamma   90.00
#
_symmetry.space_group_name_H-M   'P 1'
#
loop_
_entity.id
_entity.type
_entity.pdbx_description
1 polymer ?
#
loop_
_entity_poly.entity_id
_entity_poly.type
_entity_poly.pdbx_seq_one_letter_code
_entity_poly.pdbx_strand_id
1 'polypeptide(L)'
;MKQFLSLTIFCLVVGSAFADEYSLGKGRLEVSPVADNAVRIRYIESHTAPSDVPDWLYVRHDIAKKCDVKIEVDNGNLRLKDKGGRVVFEATGHQLAAGGGALTIASPVDEHLFGLGQFQDGFADIRGLTRRLTQVNTQISIPFFLSSRGYGLLWNNYGLVDFNPADSLIPLKTLGEAGEHEVVNVTSTSGNRREERVRGAFGATLTVPEDGRYALMLDVGQRMARRHNLVIDGQTVLDARNVWLPPTVSTIVELKAGTHSLSAQLEANDQPVVYWRRIDETTTLRSPVAEAVDYTVFVGSADEVIASLHDLTGHSPLLPRWAFGYIHCRERYHSSDEILQTARRFRSEGLPLDVIVQDWQYWGRYGWNAMRFDEQFYPDPRALTDSLHAMDVRLMLSVWSKIDKNSEVGRAMTAAGHYIPGTDWIDFFSPEAAAAYWSNFNQRLVPLGIDAWWQDATEPENDDLAGRRVNHGRWAGEQVRNVYPLLVNKTVYEGLREARPNERSMILTRCGFPGIQRYGSAMWSGDVGNDWQTLATQISAGLGMMAAGQPWWTYDAGGFFRPGDQYTNQDYIRRMLRWIEVATYLPFMRVHGYQSNTEPWRYGPEAQAVIARCIRERKRLLPYIYSGAAAVCDRGQMLMRPLVFDFPTDETALSMRTEYCFGQALLVCPVTEPDVSSWRVYLPAAEGGWYDWRNGSRYEGGRHVEVPVDEASIPVFARAGSIIPLSGDTIALYPGTDGTFTLYEDDCVSTAYEQGACSRITFSWNDKRRQLSIGRRSGSYSGMPLKRSFTIKEPSGACRKIDYKGKAVKLTLR
;
A
#
# COMPACT_ATOMS: atom_id res chain seq x y z
N MET A 1 -9.62 -26.89 56.64
CA MET A 1 -8.58 -27.22 55.68
C MET A 1 -9.20 -28.10 54.60
N LYS A 2 -9.66 -27.54 53.52
CA LYS A 2 -10.06 -28.26 52.30
C LYS A 2 -9.15 -27.71 51.17
N GLN A 3 -8.25 -28.53 50.72
CA GLN A 3 -7.44 -28.30 49.55
C GLN A 3 -8.33 -28.39 48.31
N PHE A 4 -8.44 -27.33 47.55
CA PHE A 4 -8.94 -27.38 46.17
C PHE A 4 -7.81 -27.86 45.28
N LEU A 5 -7.93 -29.06 44.75
CA LEU A 5 -7.10 -29.57 43.65
C LEU A 5 -7.59 -28.84 42.37
N SER A 6 -6.79 -27.96 41.85
CA SER A 6 -6.97 -27.43 40.49
C SER A 6 -6.60 -28.52 39.50
N LEU A 7 -7.59 -29.01 38.78
CA LEU A 7 -7.40 -29.97 37.68
C LEU A 7 -7.02 -29.17 36.40
N THR A 8 -5.73 -29.06 36.15
CA THR A 8 -5.25 -28.51 34.87
C THR A 8 -5.46 -29.59 33.82
N ILE A 9 -6.46 -29.41 32.97
CA ILE A 9 -6.65 -30.29 31.80
C ILE A 9 -5.68 -29.86 30.73
N PHE A 10 -4.57 -30.60 30.59
CA PHE A 10 -3.67 -30.48 29.45
C PHE A 10 -4.29 -31.26 28.29
N CYS A 11 -4.94 -30.58 27.35
CA CYS A 11 -5.25 -31.19 26.08
C CYS A 11 -4.10 -30.91 25.09
N LEU A 12 -3.21 -31.86 24.93
CA LEU A 12 -2.27 -31.93 23.83
C LEU A 12 -3.05 -32.42 22.59
N VAL A 13 -3.52 -31.56 21.75
CA VAL A 13 -4.13 -31.96 20.48
C VAL A 13 -3.04 -32.14 19.44
N VAL A 14 -2.73 -33.36 19.13
CA VAL A 14 -1.96 -33.79 17.96
C VAL A 14 -2.98 -34.01 16.83
N GLY A 15 -3.05 -33.08 15.89
CA GLY A 15 -3.56 -33.22 14.53
C GLY A 15 -4.96 -33.86 14.37
N SER A 16 -6.02 -33.13 14.63
CA SER A 16 -7.34 -33.45 14.09
C SER A 16 -7.74 -32.42 13.01
N ALA A 17 -8.28 -32.92 11.90
CA ALA A 17 -8.79 -32.08 10.77
C ALA A 17 -10.19 -31.54 11.06
N PHE A 18 -10.44 -31.03 12.29
CA PHE A 18 -11.71 -30.45 12.70
C PHE A 18 -11.47 -29.12 13.44
N ALA A 19 -12.46 -28.23 13.36
CA ALA A 19 -12.49 -27.05 14.22
C ALA A 19 -12.66 -27.49 15.69
N ASP A 20 -11.79 -27.01 16.56
CA ASP A 20 -11.93 -27.22 18.00
C ASP A 20 -12.83 -26.13 18.58
N GLU A 21 -13.76 -26.51 19.46
CA GLU A 21 -14.65 -25.58 20.15
C GLU A 21 -14.32 -25.54 21.65
N TYR A 22 -14.19 -24.32 22.18
CA TYR A 22 -13.93 -24.05 23.58
C TYR A 22 -15.02 -23.16 24.15
N SER A 23 -15.61 -23.52 25.29
CA SER A 23 -16.56 -22.65 26.00
C SER A 23 -15.83 -21.46 26.61
N LEU A 24 -16.32 -20.25 26.36
CA LEU A 24 -15.75 -19.00 26.86
C LEU A 24 -16.83 -18.03 27.30
N GLY A 25 -17.01 -17.86 28.61
CA GLY A 25 -18.01 -16.96 29.18
C GLY A 25 -19.44 -17.31 28.73
N LYS A 26 -20.10 -16.40 28.01
CA LYS A 26 -21.45 -16.60 27.46
C LYS A 26 -21.46 -17.20 26.04
N GLY A 27 -20.28 -17.39 25.45
CA GLY A 27 -20.13 -17.85 24.08
C GLY A 27 -19.20 -19.03 23.94
N ARG A 28 -18.79 -19.29 22.70
CA ARG A 28 -17.81 -20.29 22.33
C ARG A 28 -16.75 -19.71 21.43
N LEU A 29 -15.57 -20.26 21.53
CA LEU A 29 -14.44 -19.97 20.68
C LEU A 29 -14.27 -21.14 19.69
N GLU A 30 -14.46 -20.88 18.41
CA GLU A 30 -14.21 -21.82 17.32
C GLU A 30 -12.79 -21.56 16.81
N VAL A 31 -11.95 -22.61 16.79
CA VAL A 31 -10.53 -22.51 16.39
C VAL A 31 -10.30 -23.48 15.24
N SER A 32 -10.01 -22.95 14.07
CA SER A 32 -9.91 -23.70 12.82
C SER A 32 -8.53 -23.50 12.16
N PRO A 33 -7.70 -24.54 12.01
CA PRO A 33 -6.53 -24.48 11.15
C PRO A 33 -6.93 -24.18 9.69
N VAL A 34 -6.39 -23.12 9.10
CA VAL A 34 -6.69 -22.70 7.72
C VAL A 34 -5.48 -22.80 6.78
N ALA A 35 -4.27 -22.90 7.34
CA ALA A 35 -3.03 -23.21 6.64
C ALA A 35 -2.05 -23.93 7.59
N ASP A 36 -0.91 -24.39 7.06
CA ASP A 36 0.12 -25.08 7.86
C ASP A 36 0.61 -24.20 9.02
N ASN A 37 0.57 -22.89 8.87
CA ASN A 37 1.04 -21.91 9.83
C ASN A 37 -0.04 -20.87 10.21
N ALA A 38 -1.32 -21.12 9.93
CA ALA A 38 -2.38 -20.15 10.20
C ALA A 38 -3.62 -20.79 10.82
N VAL A 39 -4.20 -20.07 11.78
CA VAL A 39 -5.38 -20.47 12.54
C VAL A 39 -6.41 -19.35 12.49
N ARG A 40 -7.65 -19.64 12.07
CA ARG A 40 -8.80 -18.75 12.18
C ARG A 40 -9.50 -18.97 13.51
N ILE A 41 -9.80 -17.91 14.20
CA ILE A 41 -10.44 -17.90 15.52
C ILE A 41 -11.73 -17.08 15.42
N ARG A 42 -12.85 -17.65 15.89
CA ARG A 42 -14.13 -16.97 15.93
C ARG A 42 -14.75 -17.08 17.30
N TYR A 43 -15.00 -15.96 17.95
CA TYR A 43 -15.81 -15.94 19.17
C TYR A 43 -17.25 -15.56 18.84
N ILE A 44 -18.20 -16.40 19.23
CA ILE A 44 -19.62 -16.30 18.92
C ILE A 44 -20.42 -16.47 20.21
N GLU A 45 -21.43 -15.65 20.44
CA GLU A 45 -22.40 -15.84 21.54
C GLU A 45 -23.66 -16.54 21.04
N SER A 46 -24.38 -17.22 21.96
CA SER A 46 -25.52 -18.09 21.65
C SER A 46 -26.72 -17.40 20.97
N HIS A 47 -26.76 -16.05 20.99
CA HIS A 47 -27.83 -15.24 20.38
C HIS A 47 -27.43 -14.60 19.06
N THR A 48 -26.25 -14.86 18.56
CA THR A 48 -25.74 -14.27 17.29
C THR A 48 -26.39 -14.97 16.10
N ALA A 49 -27.18 -14.25 15.31
CA ALA A 49 -27.67 -14.76 14.02
C ALA A 49 -26.50 -14.89 13.05
N PRO A 50 -26.49 -15.90 12.16
CA PRO A 50 -25.50 -15.96 11.07
C PRO A 50 -25.60 -14.73 10.18
N SER A 51 -24.44 -14.16 9.81
CA SER A 51 -24.38 -13.09 8.83
C SER A 51 -24.89 -13.56 7.47
N ASP A 52 -25.64 -12.71 6.80
CA ASP A 52 -26.03 -12.90 5.40
C ASP A 52 -25.11 -12.12 4.46
N VAL A 53 -24.11 -11.42 5.00
CA VAL A 53 -23.05 -10.75 4.22
C VAL A 53 -22.10 -11.80 3.68
N PRO A 54 -21.84 -11.80 2.34
CA PRO A 54 -20.91 -12.75 1.75
C PRO A 54 -19.50 -12.64 2.34
N ASP A 55 -18.80 -13.75 2.39
CA ASP A 55 -17.37 -13.72 2.70
C ASP A 55 -16.61 -13.24 1.44
N TRP A 56 -16.23 -11.97 1.46
CA TRP A 56 -15.46 -11.36 0.37
C TRP A 56 -13.94 -11.45 0.58
N LEU A 57 -13.52 -11.88 1.76
CA LEU A 57 -12.12 -11.86 2.16
C LEU A 57 -11.40 -13.13 1.72
N TYR A 58 -11.92 -14.28 2.09
CA TYR A 58 -11.26 -15.56 1.84
C TYR A 58 -11.65 -16.16 0.49
N VAL A 59 -10.66 -16.71 -0.22
CA VAL A 59 -10.86 -17.50 -1.45
C VAL A 59 -10.80 -19.00 -1.17
N ARG A 60 -10.40 -19.38 0.05
CA ARG A 60 -10.36 -20.77 0.54
C ARG A 60 -11.02 -20.86 1.90
N HIS A 61 -11.88 -21.86 2.06
CA HIS A 61 -12.66 -22.12 3.28
C HIS A 61 -12.41 -23.51 3.87
N ASP A 62 -11.51 -24.30 3.26
CA ASP A 62 -11.18 -25.64 3.71
C ASP A 62 -10.29 -25.59 4.96
N ILE A 63 -10.51 -26.57 5.84
CA ILE A 63 -9.65 -26.79 7.01
C ILE A 63 -8.34 -27.42 6.54
N ALA A 64 -7.21 -26.86 7.01
CA ALA A 64 -5.90 -27.40 6.68
C ALA A 64 -5.71 -28.81 7.25
N LYS A 65 -5.19 -29.72 6.43
CA LYS A 65 -4.89 -31.10 6.85
C LYS A 65 -3.75 -31.21 7.87
N LYS A 66 -2.92 -30.18 7.94
CA LYS A 66 -1.78 -30.07 8.84
C LYS A 66 -1.69 -28.64 9.35
N CYS A 67 -1.37 -28.48 10.62
CA CYS A 67 -1.03 -27.19 11.21
C CYS A 67 0.14 -27.37 12.17
N ASP A 68 1.18 -26.57 11.98
CA ASP A 68 2.39 -26.60 12.81
C ASP A 68 2.28 -25.64 14.01
N VAL A 69 1.19 -24.86 14.09
CA VAL A 69 0.90 -23.96 15.22
C VAL A 69 0.31 -24.76 16.37
N LYS A 70 0.92 -24.67 17.54
CA LYS A 70 0.36 -25.28 18.75
C LYS A 70 -0.59 -24.30 19.44
N ILE A 71 -1.79 -24.76 19.74
CA ILE A 71 -2.87 -23.98 20.31
C ILE A 71 -3.04 -24.39 21.77
N GLU A 72 -3.09 -23.41 22.67
CA GLU A 72 -3.43 -23.59 24.09
C GLU A 72 -4.54 -22.63 24.48
N VAL A 73 -5.60 -23.14 25.09
CA VAL A 73 -6.69 -22.35 25.66
C VAL A 73 -6.75 -22.62 27.15
N ASP A 74 -6.53 -21.58 27.96
CA ASP A 74 -6.55 -21.68 29.42
C ASP A 74 -7.20 -20.43 30.04
N ASN A 75 -8.20 -20.62 30.89
CA ASN A 75 -8.92 -19.55 31.61
C ASN A 75 -9.39 -18.38 30.73
N GLY A 76 -9.75 -18.66 29.48
CA GLY A 76 -10.22 -17.65 28.51
C GLY A 76 -9.13 -16.99 27.69
N ASN A 77 -7.85 -17.27 27.98
CA ASN A 77 -6.73 -16.85 27.16
C ASN A 77 -6.44 -17.89 26.07
N LEU A 78 -6.21 -17.42 24.85
CA LEU A 78 -5.75 -18.24 23.73
C LEU A 78 -4.27 -17.93 23.45
N ARG A 79 -3.42 -18.97 23.50
CA ARG A 79 -2.00 -18.83 23.16
C ARG A 79 -1.66 -19.65 21.93
N LEU A 80 -0.91 -19.03 21.02
CA LEU A 80 -0.35 -19.70 19.87
C LEU A 80 1.17 -19.77 20.00
N LYS A 81 1.72 -20.96 19.75
CA LYS A 81 3.15 -21.23 19.81
C LYS A 81 3.69 -21.63 18.45
N ASP A 82 4.91 -21.19 18.17
CA ASP A 82 5.65 -21.62 16.99
C ASP A 82 6.12 -23.10 17.08
N LYS A 83 6.75 -23.60 16.01
CA LYS A 83 7.31 -24.95 15.95
C LYS A 83 8.29 -25.26 17.09
N GLY A 84 8.99 -24.22 17.58
CA GLY A 84 9.94 -24.33 18.71
C GLY A 84 9.25 -24.34 20.07
N GLY A 85 7.94 -24.12 20.15
CA GLY A 85 7.18 -24.06 21.40
C GLY A 85 7.22 -22.70 22.10
N ARG A 86 7.76 -21.65 21.47
CA ARG A 86 7.73 -20.27 21.97
C ARG A 86 6.33 -19.69 21.77
N VAL A 87 5.76 -19.06 22.80
CA VAL A 87 4.51 -18.28 22.67
C VAL A 87 4.80 -17.04 21.82
N VAL A 88 4.16 -16.92 20.67
CA VAL A 88 4.31 -15.79 19.75
C VAL A 88 3.09 -14.88 19.80
N PHE A 89 1.92 -15.40 20.15
CA PHE A 89 0.67 -14.67 20.21
C PHE A 89 -0.15 -15.10 21.43
N GLU A 90 -0.79 -14.13 22.11
CA GLU A 90 -1.72 -14.39 23.23
C GLU A 90 -2.91 -13.44 23.13
N ALA A 91 -4.11 -14.00 22.96
CA ALA A 91 -5.37 -13.27 23.11
C ALA A 91 -5.84 -13.37 24.56
N THR A 92 -6.04 -12.20 25.19
CA THR A 92 -6.43 -12.08 26.60
C THR A 92 -7.89 -11.68 26.81
N GLY A 93 -8.58 -11.28 25.75
CA GLY A 93 -9.98 -10.89 25.83
C GLY A 93 -10.72 -11.01 24.50
N HIS A 94 -11.91 -11.60 24.53
CA HIS A 94 -12.88 -11.63 23.44
C HIS A 94 -14.21 -11.11 23.98
N GLN A 95 -14.79 -10.08 23.35
CA GLN A 95 -16.01 -9.45 23.80
C GLN A 95 -16.95 -9.19 22.63
N LEU A 96 -18.24 -9.55 22.82
CA LEU A 96 -19.35 -9.10 21.98
C LEU A 96 -20.31 -8.32 22.89
N ALA A 97 -20.58 -7.06 22.56
CA ALA A 97 -21.47 -6.21 23.34
C ALA A 97 -22.12 -5.15 22.46
N ALA A 98 -23.42 -4.91 22.67
CA ALA A 98 -24.19 -3.85 21.99
C ALA A 98 -24.04 -3.84 20.45
N GLY A 99 -23.90 -5.02 19.84
CA GLY A 99 -23.74 -5.17 18.39
C GLY A 99 -22.31 -4.99 17.87
N GLY A 100 -21.34 -4.71 18.74
CA GLY A 100 -19.92 -4.59 18.40
C GLY A 100 -19.08 -5.74 18.93
N GLY A 101 -17.86 -5.89 18.43
CA GLY A 101 -16.89 -6.92 18.82
C GLY A 101 -15.52 -6.33 19.12
N ALA A 102 -14.84 -6.87 20.12
CA ALA A 102 -13.48 -6.50 20.49
C ALA A 102 -12.61 -7.71 20.81
N LEU A 103 -11.34 -7.63 20.37
CA LEU A 103 -10.25 -8.53 20.69
C LEU A 103 -9.17 -7.76 21.43
N THR A 104 -8.69 -8.25 22.55
CA THR A 104 -7.51 -7.73 23.24
C THR A 104 -6.42 -8.80 23.24
N ILE A 105 -5.21 -8.41 22.86
CA ILE A 105 -4.03 -9.26 22.83
C ILE A 105 -2.92 -8.69 23.72
N ALA A 106 -2.08 -9.55 24.25
CA ALA A 106 -0.85 -9.14 24.91
C ALA A 106 0.12 -8.52 23.88
N SER A 107 0.69 -7.36 24.21
CA SER A 107 1.63 -6.63 23.37
C SER A 107 2.71 -6.00 24.23
N PRO A 108 3.75 -6.78 24.63
CA PRO A 108 4.81 -6.30 25.53
C PRO A 108 5.63 -5.14 24.94
N VAL A 109 6.36 -4.45 25.79
CA VAL A 109 7.05 -3.19 25.42
C VAL A 109 8.11 -3.35 24.35
N ASP A 110 8.72 -4.53 24.23
CA ASP A 110 9.73 -4.91 23.25
C ASP A 110 9.14 -5.45 21.92
N GLU A 111 7.83 -5.44 21.78
CA GLU A 111 7.16 -5.80 20.52
C GLU A 111 7.04 -4.58 19.60
N HIS A 112 7.28 -4.77 18.31
CA HIS A 112 6.99 -3.81 17.26
C HIS A 112 5.88 -4.35 16.35
N LEU A 113 4.94 -3.49 15.98
CA LEU A 113 3.82 -3.81 15.11
C LEU A 113 3.88 -2.97 13.84
N PHE A 114 3.59 -3.57 12.68
CA PHE A 114 3.70 -2.92 11.38
C PHE A 114 2.47 -3.24 10.53
N GLY A 115 1.90 -2.27 9.81
CA GLY A 115 0.79 -2.52 8.90
C GLY A 115 -0.40 -1.59 9.08
N LEU A 116 -1.63 -2.14 9.02
CA LEU A 116 -2.93 -1.46 8.98
C LEU A 116 -3.17 -0.63 7.71
N GLY A 117 -2.24 -0.63 6.75
CA GLY A 117 -2.36 0.11 5.51
C GLY A 117 -1.63 1.46 5.52
N GLN A 118 -2.19 2.44 4.82
CA GLN A 118 -1.62 3.77 4.61
C GLN A 118 -2.26 4.80 5.53
N PHE A 119 -1.44 5.50 6.32
CA PHE A 119 -1.86 6.59 7.22
C PHE A 119 -0.97 7.82 7.06
N GLN A 120 -1.46 9.00 7.47
CA GLN A 120 -0.76 10.28 7.32
C GLN A 120 -0.09 10.76 8.61
N ASP A 121 0.11 9.85 9.58
CA ASP A 121 0.73 10.15 10.88
C ASP A 121 2.26 9.94 10.92
N GLY A 122 2.85 9.33 9.87
CA GLY A 122 4.29 9.14 9.72
C GLY A 122 4.92 8.03 10.57
N PHE A 123 4.12 7.19 11.23
CA PHE A 123 4.59 6.04 12.00
C PHE A 123 4.71 4.79 11.13
N ALA A 124 5.83 4.09 11.22
CA ALA A 124 6.02 2.74 10.68
C ALA A 124 5.72 1.69 11.76
N ASP A 125 6.26 1.83 12.96
CA ASP A 125 5.85 1.05 14.13
C ASP A 125 4.55 1.63 14.71
N ILE A 126 3.51 0.81 14.71
CA ILE A 126 2.16 1.20 15.14
C ILE A 126 1.81 0.80 16.57
N ARG A 127 2.74 0.15 17.30
CA ARG A 127 2.49 -0.29 18.67
C ARG A 127 2.12 0.89 19.57
N GLY A 128 0.98 0.74 20.25
CA GLY A 128 0.46 1.76 21.15
C GLY A 128 -0.31 2.91 20.48
N LEU A 129 -0.22 3.12 19.16
CA LEU A 129 -1.04 4.13 18.48
C LEU A 129 -2.53 3.84 18.62
N THR A 130 -3.34 4.88 18.63
CA THR A 130 -4.79 4.81 18.46
C THR A 130 -5.12 5.19 17.03
N ARG A 131 -5.74 4.30 16.23
CA ARG A 131 -6.11 4.58 14.83
C ARG A 131 -7.54 4.17 14.54
N ARG A 132 -8.22 4.94 13.69
CA ARG A 132 -9.52 4.59 13.12
C ARG A 132 -9.35 4.14 11.67
N LEU A 133 -9.68 2.88 11.40
CA LEU A 133 -9.56 2.26 10.09
C LEU A 133 -10.83 2.49 9.28
N THR A 134 -10.76 3.44 8.36
CA THR A 134 -11.81 3.77 7.40
C THR A 134 -11.19 4.19 6.07
N GLN A 135 -11.91 4.01 4.98
CA GLN A 135 -11.44 4.42 3.65
C GLN A 135 -11.76 5.89 3.43
N VAL A 136 -10.74 6.69 3.21
CA VAL A 136 -10.87 8.12 2.83
C VAL A 136 -9.71 8.52 1.92
N ASN A 137 -9.86 9.62 1.16
CA ASN A 137 -8.75 10.14 0.36
C ASN A 137 -7.50 10.36 1.25
N THR A 138 -6.36 9.88 0.80
CA THR A 138 -5.05 9.83 1.48
C THR A 138 -4.91 8.81 2.60
N GLN A 139 -5.95 8.05 2.94
CA GLN A 139 -5.88 6.93 3.90
C GLN A 139 -6.44 5.65 3.30
N ILE A 140 -5.70 4.55 3.40
CA ILE A 140 -6.13 3.21 2.98
C ILE A 140 -6.09 2.29 4.19
N SER A 141 -7.22 1.74 4.55
CA SER A 141 -7.36 0.92 5.77
C SER A 141 -7.41 -0.56 5.44
N ILE A 142 -6.38 -1.28 5.88
CA ILE A 142 -6.21 -2.73 5.72
C ILE A 142 -6.13 -3.34 7.12
N PRO A 143 -7.15 -4.01 7.63
CA PRO A 143 -7.18 -4.52 9.00
C PRO A 143 -6.29 -5.77 9.16
N PHE A 144 -5.00 -5.62 8.82
CA PHE A 144 -3.95 -6.61 8.97
C PHE A 144 -2.66 -5.94 9.45
N PHE A 145 -1.96 -6.60 10.37
CA PHE A 145 -0.63 -6.17 10.82
C PHE A 145 0.31 -7.34 11.08
N LEU A 146 1.61 -7.07 11.02
CA LEU A 146 2.72 -7.96 11.36
C LEU A 146 3.30 -7.59 12.71
N SER A 147 3.78 -8.59 13.46
CA SER A 147 4.53 -8.44 14.71
C SER A 147 5.98 -8.88 14.55
N SER A 148 6.92 -8.13 15.17
CA SER A 148 8.32 -8.54 15.32
C SER A 148 8.51 -9.87 16.08
N ARG A 149 7.47 -10.32 16.79
CA ARG A 149 7.47 -11.62 17.51
C ARG A 149 7.25 -12.83 16.61
N GLY A 150 7.01 -12.62 15.31
CA GLY A 150 6.84 -13.67 14.31
C GLY A 150 5.39 -14.14 14.16
N TYR A 151 4.46 -13.22 14.13
CA TYR A 151 3.07 -13.47 13.72
C TYR A 151 2.50 -12.30 12.90
N GLY A 152 1.39 -12.57 12.19
CA GLY A 152 0.52 -11.56 11.61
C GLY A 152 -0.92 -11.82 12.06
N LEU A 153 -1.74 -10.76 12.13
CA LEU A 153 -3.15 -10.83 12.49
C LEU A 153 -4.02 -10.15 11.43
N LEU A 154 -4.98 -10.90 10.88
CA LEU A 154 -6.02 -10.42 10.00
C LEU A 154 -7.34 -10.35 10.76
N TRP A 155 -7.91 -9.14 10.85
CA TRP A 155 -9.21 -8.89 11.43
C TRP A 155 -10.31 -8.98 10.37
N ASN A 156 -11.22 -9.95 10.49
CA ASN A 156 -12.29 -10.17 9.52
C ASN A 156 -13.55 -9.36 9.89
N ASN A 157 -13.54 -8.09 9.53
CA ASN A 157 -14.72 -7.21 9.64
C ASN A 157 -14.70 -6.19 8.51
N TYR A 158 -15.81 -6.00 7.82
CA TYR A 158 -15.95 -5.13 6.65
C TYR A 158 -16.34 -3.69 6.99
N GLY A 159 -16.71 -3.44 8.24
CA GLY A 159 -17.06 -2.13 8.78
C GLY A 159 -15.87 -1.34 9.29
N LEU A 160 -16.16 -0.36 10.11
CA LEU A 160 -15.16 0.44 10.83
C LEU A 160 -14.41 -0.43 11.84
N VAL A 161 -13.10 -0.21 11.96
CA VAL A 161 -12.25 -0.85 12.97
C VAL A 161 -11.47 0.22 13.71
N ASP A 162 -11.56 0.23 15.03
CA ASP A 162 -10.67 1.01 15.87
C ASP A 162 -9.52 0.12 16.37
N PHE A 163 -8.29 0.53 16.11
CA PHE A 163 -7.07 -0.06 16.63
C PHE A 163 -6.65 0.71 17.87
N ASN A 164 -6.49 0.02 19.00
CA ASN A 164 -6.24 0.61 20.32
C ASN A 164 -7.20 1.75 20.65
N PRO A 165 -8.54 1.49 20.67
CA PRO A 165 -9.52 2.51 20.90
C PRO A 165 -9.28 3.23 22.24
N ALA A 166 -9.42 4.56 22.24
CA ALA A 166 -9.39 5.37 23.43
C ALA A 166 -10.82 5.73 23.84
N ASP A 167 -11.21 5.37 25.06
CA ASP A 167 -12.52 5.66 25.60
C ASP A 167 -12.56 7.01 26.35
N SER A 168 -11.39 7.59 26.67
CA SER A 168 -11.27 8.94 27.20
C SER A 168 -11.17 9.95 26.08
N LEU A 169 -11.94 11.03 26.17
CA LEU A 169 -11.97 12.07 25.15
C LEU A 169 -12.10 13.47 25.77
N ILE A 170 -11.59 14.48 25.04
CA ILE A 170 -11.67 15.88 25.41
C ILE A 170 -12.10 16.70 24.19
N PRO A 171 -13.29 17.31 24.18
CA PRO A 171 -13.66 18.30 23.18
C PRO A 171 -12.81 19.56 23.34
N LEU A 172 -12.23 20.08 22.26
CA LEU A 172 -11.56 21.36 22.25
C LEU A 172 -12.59 22.46 21.99
N LYS A 173 -12.56 23.52 22.82
CA LYS A 173 -13.48 24.65 22.72
C LYS A 173 -12.84 25.78 21.93
N THR A 174 -13.62 26.51 21.15
CA THR A 174 -13.18 27.70 20.41
C THR A 174 -12.59 28.73 21.39
N LEU A 175 -11.43 29.30 21.04
CA LEU A 175 -10.73 30.35 21.75
C LEU A 175 -10.79 31.66 20.90
N GLY A 176 -11.73 32.54 21.21
CA GLY A 176 -11.86 33.83 20.55
C GLY A 176 -12.61 33.79 19.19
N GLU A 177 -12.49 34.90 18.44
CA GLU A 177 -13.09 35.04 17.12
C GLU A 177 -12.29 34.29 16.05
N ALA A 178 -12.96 33.96 14.91
CA ALA A 178 -12.33 33.36 13.76
C ALA A 178 -11.18 34.23 13.23
N GLY A 179 -10.08 33.61 12.83
CA GLY A 179 -8.83 34.25 12.45
C GLY A 179 -8.66 34.48 10.94
N GLU A 180 -7.51 34.15 10.41
CA GLU A 180 -7.12 34.39 9.01
C GLU A 180 -8.05 33.72 8.01
N HIS A 181 -8.33 34.45 6.92
CA HIS A 181 -9.07 33.95 5.76
C HIS A 181 -8.09 33.56 4.65
N GLU A 182 -8.26 32.36 4.10
CA GLU A 182 -7.46 31.84 2.99
C GLU A 182 -8.38 31.36 1.86
N VAL A 183 -8.05 31.68 0.61
CA VAL A 183 -8.76 31.15 -0.57
C VAL A 183 -7.88 30.07 -1.22
N VAL A 184 -8.38 28.86 -1.26
CA VAL A 184 -7.66 27.72 -1.84
C VAL A 184 -8.41 27.15 -3.05
N ASN A 185 -7.66 26.64 -4.02
CA ASN A 185 -8.22 25.87 -5.12
C ASN A 185 -8.35 24.42 -4.67
N VAL A 186 -9.53 23.83 -4.80
CA VAL A 186 -9.80 22.44 -4.45
C VAL A 186 -10.37 21.70 -5.66
N THR A 187 -10.05 20.41 -5.74
CA THR A 187 -10.69 19.49 -6.66
C THR A 187 -11.58 18.54 -5.88
N SER A 188 -12.64 18.08 -6.48
CA SER A 188 -13.56 17.10 -5.92
C SER A 188 -14.31 16.41 -7.05
N THR A 189 -15.08 15.38 -6.70
CA THR A 189 -16.01 14.73 -7.62
C THR A 189 -17.08 15.68 -8.22
N SER A 190 -17.16 16.93 -7.75
CA SER A 190 -18.02 17.98 -8.32
C SER A 190 -17.28 18.92 -9.27
N GLY A 191 -15.96 18.71 -9.45
CA GLY A 191 -15.08 19.56 -10.25
C GLY A 191 -14.22 20.51 -9.43
N ASN A 192 -13.45 21.35 -10.13
CA ASN A 192 -12.54 22.32 -9.52
C ASN A 192 -13.32 23.55 -9.06
N ARG A 193 -13.03 24.03 -7.85
CA ARG A 193 -13.65 25.22 -7.28
C ARG A 193 -12.68 25.99 -6.38
N ARG A 194 -13.01 27.24 -6.12
CA ARG A 194 -12.39 28.00 -5.03
C ARG A 194 -13.19 27.82 -3.76
N GLU A 195 -12.49 27.59 -2.66
CA GLU A 195 -13.05 27.45 -1.33
C GLU A 195 -12.40 28.46 -0.40
N GLU A 196 -13.23 29.23 0.29
CA GLU A 196 -12.77 30.14 1.35
C GLU A 196 -12.65 29.34 2.65
N ARG A 197 -11.51 29.44 3.29
CA ARG A 197 -11.20 28.80 4.57
C ARG A 197 -10.94 29.82 5.62
N VAL A 198 -11.49 29.62 6.79
CA VAL A 198 -11.35 30.49 7.93
C VAL A 198 -10.67 29.70 9.05
N ARG A 199 -9.60 30.23 9.59
CA ARG A 199 -8.88 29.59 10.69
C ARG A 199 -9.60 29.81 12.02
N GLY A 200 -9.67 28.78 12.84
CA GLY A 200 -10.18 28.79 14.21
C GLY A 200 -9.11 28.35 15.20
N ALA A 201 -9.06 28.99 16.35
CA ALA A 201 -8.25 28.58 17.49
C ALA A 201 -9.11 27.79 18.46
N PHE A 202 -8.59 26.66 18.91
CA PHE A 202 -9.29 25.75 19.85
C PHE A 202 -8.37 25.42 21.02
N GLY A 203 -8.95 25.12 22.19
CA GLY A 203 -8.20 24.73 23.35
C GLY A 203 -8.98 23.93 24.37
N ALA A 204 -8.25 23.23 25.20
CA ALA A 204 -8.77 22.45 26.31
C ALA A 204 -7.63 22.20 27.34
N THR A 205 -7.98 21.47 28.40
CA THR A 205 -7.06 21.01 29.42
C THR A 205 -7.15 19.49 29.51
N LEU A 206 -6.01 18.80 29.39
CA LEU A 206 -5.87 17.36 29.61
C LEU A 206 -5.27 17.13 31.01
N THR A 207 -5.89 16.29 31.83
CA THR A 207 -5.31 15.85 33.09
C THR A 207 -5.00 14.36 33.01
N VAL A 208 -3.73 13.99 33.19
CA VAL A 208 -3.28 12.60 33.21
C VAL A 208 -2.91 12.18 34.63
N PRO A 209 -3.27 10.93 35.05
CA PRO A 209 -3.13 10.51 36.44
C PRO A 209 -1.68 10.13 36.84
N GLU A 210 -0.84 9.77 35.89
CA GLU A 210 0.51 9.27 36.12
C GLU A 210 1.47 9.57 34.98
N ASP A 211 2.76 9.51 35.23
CA ASP A 211 3.81 9.63 34.22
C ASP A 211 3.69 8.49 33.20
N GLY A 212 3.92 8.77 31.90
CA GLY A 212 3.95 7.72 30.90
C GLY A 212 3.81 8.17 29.47
N ARG A 213 3.77 7.20 28.59
CA ARG A 213 3.47 7.41 27.16
C ARG A 213 1.97 7.36 26.93
N TYR A 214 1.47 8.32 26.20
CA TYR A 214 0.05 8.45 25.87
C TYR A 214 -0.15 8.48 24.37
N ALA A 215 -1.08 7.69 23.90
CA ALA A 215 -1.60 7.77 22.54
C ALA A 215 -2.69 8.84 22.50
N LEU A 216 -2.61 9.72 21.53
CA LEU A 216 -3.59 10.74 21.24
C LEU A 216 -4.07 10.56 19.79
N MET A 217 -5.39 10.71 19.58
CA MET A 217 -5.98 10.79 18.26
C MET A 217 -6.83 12.05 18.19
N LEU A 218 -6.43 13.00 17.35
CA LEU A 218 -7.22 14.18 17.02
C LEU A 218 -8.25 13.79 15.95
N ASP A 219 -9.52 14.03 16.24
CA ASP A 219 -10.63 13.97 15.28
C ASP A 219 -11.17 15.38 15.10
N VAL A 220 -11.14 15.90 13.88
CA VAL A 220 -11.59 17.27 13.59
C VAL A 220 -13.13 17.40 13.53
N GLY A 221 -13.87 16.29 13.62
CA GLY A 221 -15.33 16.27 13.59
C GLY A 221 -15.95 16.55 12.22
N GLN A 222 -15.15 16.41 11.14
CA GLN A 222 -15.58 16.54 9.74
C GLN A 222 -15.38 15.21 9.01
N ARG A 223 -15.92 15.09 7.79
CA ARG A 223 -15.62 13.93 6.92
C ARG A 223 -14.20 13.94 6.37
N MET A 224 -13.66 15.14 6.16
CA MET A 224 -12.29 15.39 5.69
C MET A 224 -11.69 16.56 6.46
N ALA A 225 -10.46 16.41 6.93
CA ALA A 225 -9.69 17.51 7.51
C ALA A 225 -8.96 18.32 6.41
N ARG A 226 -8.54 19.53 6.80
CA ARG A 226 -7.69 20.42 6.00
C ARG A 226 -6.35 20.68 6.69
N ARG A 227 -6.37 20.53 7.98
CA ARG A 227 -5.22 20.68 8.84
C ARG A 227 -5.33 19.75 10.04
N HIS A 228 -4.21 19.19 10.42
CA HIS A 228 -4.01 18.57 11.73
C HIS A 228 -2.98 19.41 12.47
N ASN A 229 -3.37 20.02 13.56
CA ASN A 229 -2.48 20.77 14.42
C ASN A 229 -2.89 20.53 15.86
N LEU A 230 -1.91 20.14 16.68
CA LEU A 230 -2.08 19.99 18.11
C LEU A 230 -0.79 20.42 18.83
N VAL A 231 -0.95 21.28 19.81
CA VAL A 231 0.13 21.79 20.67
C VAL A 231 -0.18 21.40 22.09
N ILE A 232 0.79 20.84 22.81
CA ILE A 232 0.69 20.45 24.22
C ILE A 232 1.77 21.21 24.99
N ASP A 233 1.37 21.99 25.99
CA ASP A 233 2.27 22.81 26.83
C ASP A 233 3.26 23.66 26.00
N GLY A 234 2.79 24.19 24.88
CA GLY A 234 3.59 25.00 23.96
C GLY A 234 4.45 24.20 22.98
N GLN A 235 4.48 22.86 23.04
CA GLN A 235 5.18 22.01 22.06
C GLN A 235 4.22 21.48 21.00
N THR A 236 4.56 21.70 19.74
CA THR A 236 3.79 21.16 18.60
C THR A 236 4.02 19.65 18.49
N VAL A 237 2.96 18.86 18.61
CA VAL A 237 3.00 17.40 18.51
C VAL A 237 2.37 16.89 17.20
N LEU A 238 1.55 17.72 16.55
CA LEU A 238 0.98 17.49 15.22
C LEU A 238 0.98 18.80 14.45
N ASP A 239 1.47 18.82 13.22
CA ASP A 239 1.28 19.91 12.28
C ASP A 239 1.38 19.40 10.84
N ALA A 240 0.23 19.18 10.21
CA ALA A 240 0.11 18.79 8.81
C ALA A 240 -0.96 19.61 8.12
N ARG A 241 -0.69 20.05 6.89
CA ARG A 241 -1.61 20.81 6.04
C ARG A 241 -1.73 20.15 4.70
N ASN A 242 -2.95 20.02 4.22
CA ASN A 242 -3.21 19.64 2.84
C ASN A 242 -4.62 20.08 2.43
N VAL A 243 -4.92 20.02 1.13
CA VAL A 243 -6.31 20.21 0.64
C VAL A 243 -7.22 19.10 1.14
N TRP A 244 -6.71 17.86 1.18
CA TRP A 244 -7.41 16.69 1.71
C TRP A 244 -6.54 15.98 2.76
N LEU A 245 -7.09 15.79 3.95
CA LEU A 245 -6.53 14.95 5.01
C LEU A 245 -7.62 14.06 5.59
N PRO A 246 -7.29 12.89 6.14
CA PRO A 246 -8.24 12.08 6.88
C PRO A 246 -8.85 12.87 8.04
N PRO A 247 -10.06 12.54 8.49
CA PRO A 247 -10.69 13.25 9.62
C PRO A 247 -9.92 13.09 10.92
N THR A 248 -9.16 12.00 11.06
CA THR A 248 -8.38 11.66 12.25
C THR A 248 -6.89 11.53 11.96
N VAL A 249 -6.08 11.88 12.94
CA VAL A 249 -4.63 11.67 12.95
C VAL A 249 -4.16 11.27 14.34
N SER A 250 -3.13 10.44 14.42
CA SER A 250 -2.63 9.90 15.68
C SER A 250 -1.22 10.39 16.00
N THR A 251 -0.91 10.44 17.28
CA THR A 251 0.46 10.68 17.78
C THR A 251 0.66 10.00 19.12
N ILE A 252 1.94 9.87 19.53
CA ILE A 252 2.33 9.39 20.85
C ILE A 252 3.16 10.49 21.53
N VAL A 253 2.84 10.78 22.77
CA VAL A 253 3.54 11.79 23.59
C VAL A 253 3.93 11.21 24.94
N GLU A 254 5.01 11.74 25.55
CA GLU A 254 5.37 11.48 26.94
C GLU A 254 4.83 12.61 27.80
N LEU A 255 4.00 12.29 28.79
CA LEU A 255 3.41 13.26 29.70
C LEU A 255 3.74 12.90 31.14
N LYS A 256 3.93 13.94 31.96
CA LYS A 256 4.03 13.81 33.40
C LYS A 256 2.63 13.81 34.05
N ALA A 257 2.48 13.18 35.21
CA ALA A 257 1.24 13.28 35.98
C ALA A 257 0.87 14.74 36.24
N GLY A 258 -0.38 15.12 35.95
CA GLY A 258 -0.83 16.49 36.14
C GLY A 258 -1.67 17.02 35.00
N THR A 259 -1.73 18.33 34.93
CA THR A 259 -2.59 19.06 33.99
C THR A 259 -1.76 19.67 32.87
N HIS A 260 -2.15 19.44 31.63
CA HIS A 260 -1.52 19.88 30.40
C HIS A 260 -2.46 20.77 29.61
N SER A 261 -1.94 21.86 29.04
CA SER A 261 -2.70 22.72 28.14
C SER A 261 -2.70 22.14 26.72
N LEU A 262 -3.86 22.05 26.11
CA LEU A 262 -4.04 21.69 24.71
C LEU A 262 -4.45 22.93 23.91
N SER A 263 -3.82 23.16 22.75
CA SER A 263 -4.27 24.14 21.77
C SER A 263 -4.15 23.61 20.35
N ALA A 264 -4.99 24.10 19.46
CA ALA A 264 -5.01 23.70 18.05
C ALA A 264 -5.42 24.86 17.16
N GLN A 265 -4.81 24.93 15.95
CA GLN A 265 -5.18 25.85 14.87
C GLN A 265 -5.75 25.01 13.72
N LEU A 266 -7.07 25.02 13.56
CA LEU A 266 -7.82 24.19 12.60
C LEU A 266 -8.74 25.05 11.74
N GLU A 267 -9.68 24.46 11.00
CA GLU A 267 -10.73 25.24 10.35
C GLU A 267 -11.77 25.71 11.37
N ALA A 268 -12.31 26.90 11.19
CA ALA A 268 -13.24 27.51 12.17
C ALA A 268 -14.55 26.73 12.36
N ASN A 269 -14.93 25.92 11.38
CA ASN A 269 -16.11 25.05 11.44
C ASN A 269 -15.83 23.63 11.93
N ASP A 270 -14.59 23.32 12.31
CA ASP A 270 -14.25 22.04 12.90
C ASP A 270 -14.87 21.88 14.31
N GLN A 271 -15.07 20.63 14.69
CA GLN A 271 -15.55 20.25 16.03
C GLN A 271 -14.55 19.29 16.66
N PRO A 272 -13.33 19.77 16.99
CA PRO A 272 -12.23 18.90 17.33
C PRO A 272 -12.42 18.22 18.67
N VAL A 273 -12.10 16.91 18.67
CA VAL A 273 -12.04 16.07 19.86
C VAL A 273 -10.67 15.38 19.89
N VAL A 274 -10.03 15.38 21.04
CA VAL A 274 -8.83 14.57 21.29
C VAL A 274 -9.23 13.34 22.09
N TYR A 275 -9.12 12.18 21.47
CA TYR A 275 -9.22 10.88 22.14
C TYR A 275 -7.84 10.54 22.70
N TRP A 276 -7.79 9.98 23.92
CA TRP A 276 -6.52 9.68 24.55
C TRP A 276 -6.58 8.45 25.45
N ARG A 277 -5.45 7.73 25.52
CA ARG A 277 -5.24 6.60 26.44
C ARG A 277 -3.76 6.53 26.85
N ARG A 278 -3.52 6.01 28.04
CA ARG A 278 -2.17 5.58 28.43
C ARG A 278 -1.80 4.32 27.65
N ILE A 279 -0.57 4.25 27.16
CA ILE A 279 -0.06 3.06 26.45
C ILE A 279 0.33 2.03 27.51
N ASP A 280 -0.16 0.83 27.37
CA ASP A 280 0.10 -0.35 28.20
C ASP A 280 0.68 -1.52 27.37
N GLU A 281 0.69 -2.70 27.94
CA GLU A 281 1.19 -3.94 27.29
C GLU A 281 0.07 -4.71 26.58
N THR A 282 -0.92 -3.99 26.06
CA THR A 282 -2.01 -4.60 25.28
C THR A 282 -2.20 -3.91 23.93
N THR A 283 -2.73 -4.65 22.97
CA THR A 283 -3.26 -4.12 21.71
C THR A 283 -4.71 -4.59 21.54
N THR A 284 -5.60 -3.69 21.19
CA THR A 284 -7.03 -3.98 21.03
C THR A 284 -7.50 -3.64 19.61
N LEU A 285 -8.27 -4.54 19.00
CA LEU A 285 -9.09 -4.27 17.82
C LEU A 285 -10.54 -4.25 18.22
N ARG A 286 -11.28 -3.22 17.80
CA ARG A 286 -12.70 -3.07 18.09
C ARG A 286 -13.48 -2.63 16.86
N SER A 287 -14.57 -3.32 16.55
CA SER A 287 -15.54 -2.92 15.54
C SER A 287 -16.87 -2.58 16.20
N PRO A 288 -17.47 -1.40 15.96
CA PRO A 288 -18.74 -1.01 16.54
C PRO A 288 -19.92 -1.84 15.99
N VAL A 289 -19.75 -2.49 14.83
CA VAL A 289 -20.71 -3.43 14.26
C VAL A 289 -20.00 -4.74 13.97
N ALA A 290 -20.37 -5.80 14.69
CA ALA A 290 -19.80 -7.14 14.52
C ALA A 290 -20.78 -8.20 15.01
N GLU A 291 -20.90 -9.29 14.25
CA GLU A 291 -21.69 -10.47 14.61
C GLU A 291 -20.84 -11.54 15.30
N ALA A 292 -19.54 -11.47 15.14
CA ALA A 292 -18.54 -12.32 15.78
C ALA A 292 -17.25 -11.52 15.99
N VAL A 293 -16.41 -11.95 16.92
CA VAL A 293 -14.99 -11.58 16.93
C VAL A 293 -14.29 -12.62 16.06
N ASP A 294 -13.99 -12.24 14.81
CA ASP A 294 -13.46 -13.14 13.79
C ASP A 294 -12.09 -12.61 13.29
N TYR A 295 -11.06 -13.44 13.43
CA TYR A 295 -9.71 -13.08 13.03
C TYR A 295 -8.88 -14.32 12.68
N THR A 296 -7.83 -14.12 11.89
CA THR A 296 -6.85 -15.16 11.56
C THR A 296 -5.47 -14.73 12.02
N VAL A 297 -4.77 -15.63 12.71
CA VAL A 297 -3.37 -15.46 13.12
C VAL A 297 -2.50 -16.37 12.29
N PHE A 298 -1.46 -15.78 11.69
CA PHE A 298 -0.42 -16.45 10.93
C PHE A 298 0.86 -16.46 11.75
N VAL A 299 1.59 -17.56 11.79
CA VAL A 299 2.82 -17.71 12.59
C VAL A 299 4.00 -18.00 11.67
N GLY A 300 5.07 -17.22 11.79
CA GLY A 300 6.28 -17.39 10.99
C GLY A 300 7.03 -16.07 10.78
N SER A 301 8.01 -16.10 9.90
CA SER A 301 8.66 -14.90 9.37
C SER A 301 7.67 -14.04 8.59
N ALA A 302 7.98 -12.76 8.38
CA ALA A 302 7.12 -11.85 7.63
C ALA A 302 6.79 -12.39 6.23
N ASP A 303 7.77 -12.96 5.51
CA ASP A 303 7.55 -13.57 4.18
C ASP A 303 6.61 -14.80 4.26
N GLU A 304 6.76 -15.69 5.26
CA GLU A 304 5.86 -16.83 5.43
C GLU A 304 4.44 -16.41 5.79
N VAL A 305 4.30 -15.40 6.65
CA VAL A 305 3.01 -14.82 7.04
C VAL A 305 2.30 -14.23 5.83
N ILE A 306 2.98 -13.41 5.03
CA ILE A 306 2.39 -12.79 3.84
C ILE A 306 2.05 -13.83 2.76
N ALA A 307 2.90 -14.84 2.56
CA ALA A 307 2.60 -15.93 1.63
C ALA A 307 1.28 -16.62 2.00
N SER A 308 1.12 -16.99 3.28
CA SER A 308 -0.11 -17.64 3.77
C SER A 308 -1.32 -16.69 3.76
N LEU A 309 -1.12 -15.39 4.01
CA LEU A 309 -2.18 -14.39 3.83
C LEU A 309 -2.68 -14.38 2.38
N HIS A 310 -1.76 -14.40 1.39
CA HIS A 310 -2.13 -14.44 -0.03
C HIS A 310 -2.74 -15.78 -0.44
N ASP A 311 -2.31 -16.90 0.15
CA ASP A 311 -2.96 -18.21 -0.06
C ASP A 311 -4.45 -18.18 0.35
N LEU A 312 -4.78 -17.47 1.42
CA LEU A 312 -6.14 -17.38 1.94
C LEU A 312 -6.97 -16.29 1.25
N THR A 313 -6.36 -15.15 0.91
CA THR A 313 -7.06 -13.98 0.37
C THR A 313 -6.90 -13.82 -1.14
N GLY A 314 -6.15 -14.70 -1.79
CA GLY A 314 -5.86 -14.73 -3.22
C GLY A 314 -4.53 -14.04 -3.58
N HIS A 315 -3.78 -14.73 -4.44
CA HIS A 315 -2.53 -14.22 -5.00
C HIS A 315 -2.76 -13.09 -6.00
N SER A 316 -1.81 -12.18 -6.08
CA SER A 316 -1.78 -11.19 -7.16
C SER A 316 -1.50 -11.88 -8.50
N PRO A 317 -2.22 -11.58 -9.59
CA PRO A 317 -1.77 -11.91 -10.92
C PRO A 317 -0.48 -11.14 -11.25
N LEU A 318 0.33 -11.68 -12.15
CA LEU A 318 1.49 -10.96 -12.65
C LEU A 318 1.03 -9.85 -13.61
N LEU A 319 1.28 -8.62 -13.23
CA LEU A 319 0.94 -7.45 -14.05
C LEU A 319 1.82 -7.41 -15.30
N PRO A 320 1.38 -6.76 -16.39
CA PRO A 320 2.19 -6.63 -17.60
C PRO A 320 3.47 -5.83 -17.30
N ARG A 321 4.57 -6.19 -17.94
CA ARG A 321 5.89 -5.62 -17.63
C ARG A 321 5.97 -4.12 -17.83
N TRP A 322 5.22 -3.55 -18.78
CA TRP A 322 5.16 -2.11 -19.00
C TRP A 322 4.61 -1.33 -17.80
N ALA A 323 3.78 -1.94 -16.95
CA ALA A 323 3.26 -1.32 -15.74
C ALA A 323 4.38 -0.94 -14.74
N PHE A 324 5.48 -1.69 -14.74
CA PHE A 324 6.64 -1.45 -13.88
C PHE A 324 7.65 -0.43 -14.45
N GLY A 325 7.39 0.13 -15.62
CA GLY A 325 8.18 1.18 -16.25
C GLY A 325 7.83 2.58 -15.69
N TYR A 326 7.87 3.60 -16.55
CA TYR A 326 7.53 4.96 -16.19
C TYR A 326 6.10 5.30 -16.59
N ILE A 327 5.28 5.72 -15.62
CA ILE A 327 3.89 6.13 -15.78
C ILE A 327 3.83 7.66 -15.69
N HIS A 328 3.51 8.30 -16.81
CA HIS A 328 3.39 9.75 -16.89
C HIS A 328 1.94 10.17 -16.85
N CYS A 329 1.58 10.97 -15.84
CA CYS A 329 0.27 11.53 -15.64
C CYS A 329 0.35 13.02 -15.32
N ARG A 330 -0.64 13.76 -15.73
CA ARG A 330 -0.91 15.14 -15.31
C ARG A 330 -2.41 15.38 -15.24
N GLU A 331 -2.88 16.27 -14.42
CA GLU A 331 -4.22 16.78 -14.51
C GLU A 331 -4.21 18.04 -15.38
N ARG A 332 -4.69 17.99 -16.61
CA ARG A 332 -5.02 16.83 -17.45
C ARG A 332 -4.66 17.18 -18.91
N TYR A 333 -4.68 16.19 -19.76
CA TYR A 333 -4.68 16.39 -21.20
C TYR A 333 -6.08 16.80 -21.68
N HIS A 334 -6.14 17.74 -22.62
CA HIS A 334 -7.41 18.31 -23.10
C HIS A 334 -7.82 17.77 -24.47
N SER A 335 -6.94 17.04 -25.15
CA SER A 335 -7.25 16.45 -26.47
C SER A 335 -6.35 15.27 -26.80
N SER A 336 -6.75 14.49 -27.80
CA SER A 336 -5.93 13.42 -28.39
C SER A 336 -4.59 13.95 -28.90
N ASP A 337 -4.60 15.12 -29.56
CA ASP A 337 -3.40 15.75 -30.12
C ASP A 337 -2.36 16.07 -29.04
N GLU A 338 -2.82 16.59 -27.91
CA GLU A 338 -1.94 16.94 -26.78
C GLU A 338 -1.26 15.70 -26.19
N ILE A 339 -1.99 14.59 -26.03
CA ILE A 339 -1.45 13.31 -25.60
C ILE A 339 -0.38 12.80 -26.59
N LEU A 340 -0.70 12.80 -27.89
CA LEU A 340 0.20 12.33 -28.93
C LEU A 340 1.45 13.19 -29.07
N GLN A 341 1.32 14.52 -28.96
CA GLN A 341 2.44 15.45 -28.98
C GLN A 341 3.38 15.20 -27.80
N THR A 342 2.83 14.98 -26.60
CA THR A 342 3.61 14.66 -25.41
C THR A 342 4.35 13.34 -25.58
N ALA A 343 3.69 12.27 -26.03
CA ALA A 343 4.33 10.98 -26.27
C ALA A 343 5.44 11.05 -27.33
N ARG A 344 5.20 11.76 -28.43
CA ARG A 344 6.22 12.00 -29.47
C ARG A 344 7.41 12.76 -28.92
N ARG A 345 7.20 13.75 -28.04
CA ARG A 345 8.29 14.50 -27.43
C ARG A 345 9.14 13.65 -26.50
N PHE A 346 8.56 12.78 -25.68
CA PHE A 346 9.32 11.79 -24.91
C PHE A 346 10.22 10.95 -25.83
N ARG A 347 9.71 10.48 -26.97
CA ARG A 347 10.50 9.70 -27.94
C ARG A 347 11.60 10.52 -28.57
N SER A 348 11.34 11.75 -29.02
CA SER A 348 12.35 12.62 -29.66
C SER A 348 13.46 13.04 -28.70
N GLU A 349 13.19 13.16 -27.41
CA GLU A 349 14.20 13.44 -26.38
C GLU A 349 14.90 12.17 -25.85
N GLY A 350 14.59 10.99 -26.39
CA GLY A 350 15.17 9.71 -25.95
C GLY A 350 14.85 9.35 -24.51
N LEU A 351 13.68 9.79 -24.03
CA LEU A 351 13.17 9.47 -22.70
C LEU A 351 12.23 8.26 -22.77
N PRO A 352 12.45 7.21 -21.96
CA PRO A 352 11.49 6.13 -21.84
C PRO A 352 10.14 6.64 -21.34
N LEU A 353 9.06 6.15 -21.97
CA LEU A 353 7.69 6.35 -21.55
C LEU A 353 6.96 5.04 -21.77
N ASP A 354 6.51 4.40 -20.74
CA ASP A 354 5.80 3.12 -20.83
C ASP A 354 4.28 3.31 -20.82
N VAL A 355 3.78 4.23 -19.98
CA VAL A 355 2.35 4.54 -19.85
C VAL A 355 2.11 6.04 -19.85
N ILE A 356 1.13 6.51 -20.61
CA ILE A 356 0.56 7.85 -20.50
C ILE A 356 -0.86 7.76 -19.97
N VAL A 357 -1.27 8.69 -19.13
CA VAL A 357 -2.56 8.63 -18.44
C VAL A 357 -3.48 9.75 -18.92
N GLN A 358 -4.67 9.40 -19.40
CA GLN A 358 -5.76 10.36 -19.57
C GLN A 358 -6.56 10.41 -18.27
N ASP A 359 -6.50 11.56 -17.62
CA ASP A 359 -7.23 11.86 -16.41
C ASP A 359 -8.68 12.28 -16.74
N TRP A 360 -9.45 12.61 -15.72
CA TRP A 360 -10.87 12.93 -15.75
C TRP A 360 -11.27 14.03 -16.77
N GLN A 361 -12.59 14.27 -16.97
CA GLN A 361 -13.21 15.25 -17.88
C GLN A 361 -13.02 15.00 -19.39
N TYR A 362 -12.47 13.83 -19.82
CA TYR A 362 -12.47 13.45 -21.23
C TYR A 362 -13.90 13.29 -21.81
N TRP A 363 -14.88 13.13 -20.95
CA TRP A 363 -16.31 13.02 -21.29
C TRP A 363 -16.96 14.37 -21.64
N GLY A 364 -16.31 15.51 -21.35
CA GLY A 364 -16.78 16.85 -21.69
C GLY A 364 -18.25 17.09 -21.41
N ARG A 365 -19.03 17.42 -22.43
CA ARG A 365 -20.48 17.72 -22.38
C ARG A 365 -21.39 16.56 -21.96
N TYR A 366 -20.90 15.32 -21.92
CA TYR A 366 -21.72 14.15 -21.64
C TYR A 366 -21.93 13.87 -20.14
N GLY A 367 -21.27 14.61 -19.28
CA GLY A 367 -21.39 14.51 -17.83
C GLY A 367 -20.39 13.54 -17.18
N TRP A 368 -20.29 13.64 -15.87
CA TRP A 368 -19.30 12.93 -15.08
C TRP A 368 -19.30 11.41 -15.32
N ASN A 369 -18.16 10.88 -15.76
CA ASN A 369 -17.94 9.45 -16.03
C ASN A 369 -19.02 8.84 -16.96
N ALA A 370 -19.43 9.59 -17.99
CA ALA A 370 -20.45 9.14 -18.95
C ALA A 370 -20.00 7.92 -19.80
N MET A 371 -18.82 7.38 -19.54
CA MET A 371 -18.18 6.27 -20.29
C MET A 371 -18.11 6.55 -21.79
N ARG A 372 -17.83 7.81 -22.14
CA ARG A 372 -17.78 8.31 -23.51
C ARG A 372 -16.83 9.49 -23.58
N PHE A 373 -15.99 9.54 -24.62
CA PHE A 373 -15.17 10.68 -24.95
C PHE A 373 -15.97 11.77 -25.65
N ASP A 374 -15.65 13.04 -25.40
CA ASP A 374 -16.20 14.16 -26.17
C ASP A 374 -15.47 14.26 -27.51
N GLU A 375 -16.17 14.00 -28.60
CA GLU A 375 -15.63 13.94 -29.95
C GLU A 375 -15.02 15.28 -30.43
N GLN A 376 -15.39 16.40 -29.80
CA GLN A 376 -14.79 17.69 -30.11
C GLN A 376 -13.28 17.69 -29.82
N PHE A 377 -12.85 16.97 -28.78
CA PHE A 377 -11.47 16.95 -28.33
C PHE A 377 -10.80 15.59 -28.57
N TYR A 378 -11.57 14.54 -28.65
CA TYR A 378 -11.15 13.15 -28.87
C TYR A 378 -11.96 12.55 -30.02
N PRO A 379 -11.70 13.00 -31.28
CA PRO A 379 -12.57 12.61 -32.43
C PRO A 379 -12.55 11.13 -32.73
N ASP A 380 -11.44 10.44 -32.45
CA ASP A 380 -11.30 9.00 -32.58
C ASP A 380 -10.40 8.45 -31.45
N PRO A 381 -10.98 8.05 -30.31
CA PRO A 381 -10.22 7.50 -29.21
C PRO A 381 -9.55 6.16 -29.54
N ARG A 382 -10.04 5.39 -30.50
CA ARG A 382 -9.41 4.16 -30.96
C ARG A 382 -8.13 4.47 -31.74
N ALA A 383 -8.16 5.42 -32.65
CA ALA A 383 -6.99 5.84 -33.39
C ALA A 383 -5.92 6.47 -32.45
N LEU A 384 -6.34 7.13 -31.34
CA LEU A 384 -5.42 7.60 -30.30
C LEU A 384 -4.64 6.41 -29.70
N THR A 385 -5.32 5.36 -29.25
CA THR A 385 -4.67 4.20 -28.64
C THR A 385 -3.77 3.47 -29.64
N ASP A 386 -4.23 3.26 -30.88
CA ASP A 386 -3.44 2.64 -31.93
C ASP A 386 -2.16 3.43 -32.24
N SER A 387 -2.23 4.78 -32.24
CA SER A 387 -1.08 5.67 -32.41
C SER A 387 -0.08 5.59 -31.24
N LEU A 388 -0.56 5.47 -30.01
CA LEU A 388 0.27 5.26 -28.83
C LEU A 388 0.95 3.89 -28.87
N HIS A 389 0.20 2.83 -29.22
CA HIS A 389 0.74 1.47 -29.38
C HIS A 389 1.85 1.41 -30.46
N ALA A 390 1.69 2.13 -31.55
CA ALA A 390 2.73 2.24 -32.59
C ALA A 390 4.05 2.88 -32.08
N MET A 391 3.97 3.65 -30.98
CA MET A 391 5.10 4.20 -30.25
C MET A 391 5.56 3.35 -29.05
N ASP A 392 5.00 2.16 -28.86
CA ASP A 392 5.18 1.31 -27.65
C ASP A 392 4.85 2.07 -26.34
N VAL A 393 3.78 2.84 -26.36
CA VAL A 393 3.20 3.55 -25.19
C VAL A 393 1.82 2.99 -24.91
N ARG A 394 1.50 2.75 -23.65
CA ARG A 394 0.19 2.28 -23.20
C ARG A 394 -0.64 3.44 -22.69
N LEU A 395 -1.97 3.33 -22.85
CA LEU A 395 -2.92 4.31 -22.35
C LEU A 395 -3.61 3.80 -21.09
N MET A 396 -3.50 4.55 -20.00
CA MET A 396 -4.33 4.38 -18.80
C MET A 396 -5.42 5.43 -18.81
N LEU A 397 -6.66 5.03 -18.50
CA LEU A 397 -7.83 5.93 -18.46
C LEU A 397 -8.38 6.03 -17.04
N SER A 398 -8.60 7.25 -16.56
CA SER A 398 -9.33 7.50 -15.31
C SER A 398 -10.81 7.16 -15.46
N VAL A 399 -11.32 6.35 -14.56
CA VAL A 399 -12.73 5.93 -14.49
C VAL A 399 -13.19 5.99 -13.03
N TRP A 400 -14.51 6.06 -12.81
CA TRP A 400 -15.09 6.32 -11.50
C TRP A 400 -16.20 5.35 -11.17
N SER A 401 -16.41 5.06 -9.91
CA SER A 401 -17.61 4.38 -9.41
C SER A 401 -18.82 5.33 -9.26
N LYS A 402 -18.60 6.63 -9.50
CA LYS A 402 -19.62 7.68 -9.59
C LYS A 402 -19.98 7.91 -11.05
N ILE A 403 -21.29 8.06 -11.35
CA ILE A 403 -21.79 8.43 -12.68
C ILE A 403 -22.83 9.53 -12.52
N ASP A 404 -22.70 10.61 -13.33
CA ASP A 404 -23.71 11.67 -13.38
C ASP A 404 -25.07 11.12 -13.80
N LYS A 405 -26.06 11.27 -12.94
CA LYS A 405 -27.45 10.78 -13.17
C LYS A 405 -28.12 11.39 -14.41
N ASN A 406 -27.64 12.53 -14.91
CA ASN A 406 -28.15 13.20 -16.10
C ASN A 406 -27.48 12.70 -17.38
N SER A 407 -26.38 11.94 -17.28
CA SER A 407 -25.76 11.28 -18.43
C SER A 407 -26.68 10.19 -19.01
N GLU A 408 -26.40 9.72 -20.22
CA GLU A 408 -27.16 8.61 -20.84
C GLU A 408 -27.12 7.35 -19.96
N VAL A 409 -25.90 6.94 -19.55
CA VAL A 409 -25.70 5.78 -18.67
C VAL A 409 -26.35 6.03 -17.31
N GLY A 410 -26.17 7.22 -16.75
CA GLY A 410 -26.70 7.57 -15.43
C GLY A 410 -28.22 7.54 -15.35
N ARG A 411 -28.94 7.96 -16.40
CA ARG A 411 -30.40 7.83 -16.46
C ARG A 411 -30.84 6.37 -16.44
N ALA A 412 -30.16 5.49 -17.18
CA ALA A 412 -30.46 4.07 -17.18
C ALA A 412 -30.18 3.43 -15.79
N MET A 413 -29.05 3.76 -15.18
CA MET A 413 -28.69 3.30 -13.83
C MET A 413 -29.69 3.80 -12.77
N THR A 414 -30.18 5.05 -12.91
CA THR A 414 -31.22 5.63 -12.02
C THR A 414 -32.55 4.90 -12.16
N ALA A 415 -33.00 4.66 -13.39
CA ALA A 415 -34.25 3.95 -13.66
C ALA A 415 -34.26 2.52 -13.09
N ALA A 416 -33.09 1.88 -13.04
CA ALA A 416 -32.91 0.54 -12.49
C ALA A 416 -32.63 0.51 -10.96
N GLY A 417 -32.49 1.67 -10.32
CA GLY A 417 -32.22 1.74 -8.87
C GLY A 417 -30.81 1.29 -8.47
N HIS A 418 -29.81 1.51 -9.32
CA HIS A 418 -28.46 1.00 -9.17
C HIS A 418 -27.51 1.93 -8.38
N TYR A 419 -28.00 3.03 -7.82
CA TYR A 419 -27.22 3.92 -6.97
C TYR A 419 -27.41 3.63 -5.49
N ILE A 420 -26.38 3.84 -4.71
CA ILE A 420 -26.51 3.94 -3.23
C ILE A 420 -27.47 5.09 -2.94
N PRO A 421 -28.55 4.87 -2.17
CA PRO A 421 -29.57 5.89 -1.94
C PRO A 421 -29.01 7.23 -1.43
N GLY A 422 -29.42 8.32 -2.08
CA GLY A 422 -28.99 9.68 -1.74
C GLY A 422 -27.57 10.04 -2.21
N THR A 423 -26.97 9.25 -3.10
CA THR A 423 -25.63 9.50 -3.67
C THR A 423 -25.63 9.36 -5.20
N ASP A 424 -24.49 9.72 -5.83
CA ASP A 424 -24.21 9.45 -7.24
C ASP A 424 -23.25 8.26 -7.41
N TRP A 425 -23.01 7.47 -6.34
CA TRP A 425 -22.16 6.29 -6.33
C TRP A 425 -22.98 5.05 -6.68
N ILE A 426 -22.41 4.22 -7.55
CA ILE A 426 -23.03 2.93 -7.93
C ILE A 426 -22.94 1.98 -6.73
N ASP A 427 -24.03 1.24 -6.51
CA ASP A 427 -24.14 0.24 -5.44
C ASP A 427 -23.46 -1.10 -5.85
N PHE A 428 -22.11 -1.15 -5.75
CA PHE A 428 -21.36 -2.37 -6.06
C PHE A 428 -21.60 -3.52 -5.06
N PHE A 429 -22.35 -3.28 -3.99
CA PHE A 429 -22.86 -4.36 -3.15
C PHE A 429 -24.02 -5.13 -3.79
N SER A 430 -24.71 -4.53 -4.77
CA SER A 430 -25.73 -5.20 -5.60
C SER A 430 -25.06 -5.84 -6.83
N PRO A 431 -25.17 -7.17 -7.01
CA PRO A 431 -24.66 -7.85 -8.19
C PRO A 431 -25.23 -7.29 -9.49
N GLU A 432 -26.51 -6.87 -9.47
CA GLU A 432 -27.22 -6.32 -10.63
C GLU A 432 -26.65 -4.95 -11.02
N ALA A 433 -26.38 -4.10 -10.05
CA ALA A 433 -25.79 -2.78 -10.29
C ALA A 433 -24.34 -2.91 -10.79
N ALA A 434 -23.55 -3.82 -10.21
CA ALA A 434 -22.21 -4.14 -10.66
C ALA A 434 -22.19 -4.67 -12.10
N ALA A 435 -23.10 -5.60 -12.45
CA ALA A 435 -23.23 -6.14 -13.81
C ALA A 435 -23.66 -5.06 -14.82
N ALA A 436 -24.57 -4.17 -14.44
CA ALA A 436 -25.00 -3.05 -15.28
C ALA A 436 -23.85 -2.05 -15.51
N TYR A 437 -23.06 -1.73 -14.47
CA TYR A 437 -21.85 -0.90 -14.60
C TYR A 437 -20.87 -1.54 -15.59
N TRP A 438 -20.53 -2.83 -15.39
CA TRP A 438 -19.61 -3.56 -16.25
C TRP A 438 -20.10 -3.62 -17.70
N SER A 439 -21.39 -3.88 -17.93
CA SER A 439 -21.98 -3.95 -19.28
C SER A 439 -21.73 -2.65 -20.05
N ASN A 440 -22.00 -1.50 -19.44
CA ASN A 440 -21.74 -0.18 -20.05
C ASN A 440 -20.23 0.05 -20.28
N PHE A 441 -19.39 -0.28 -19.29
CA PHE A 441 -17.95 -0.17 -19.37
C PHE A 441 -17.39 -1.02 -20.53
N ASN A 442 -17.80 -2.28 -20.62
CA ASN A 442 -17.35 -3.22 -21.65
C ASN A 442 -17.76 -2.79 -23.06
N GLN A 443 -18.99 -2.32 -23.22
CA GLN A 443 -19.49 -1.90 -24.54
C GLN A 443 -18.87 -0.58 -25.02
N ARG A 444 -18.55 0.35 -24.12
CA ARG A 444 -18.19 1.74 -24.46
C ARG A 444 -16.69 2.04 -24.37
N LEU A 445 -15.97 1.42 -23.45
CA LEU A 445 -14.57 1.74 -23.19
C LEU A 445 -13.60 0.63 -23.62
N VAL A 446 -13.92 -0.62 -23.36
CA VAL A 446 -13.02 -1.75 -23.68
C VAL A 446 -12.68 -1.82 -25.18
N PRO A 447 -13.59 -1.58 -26.15
CA PRO A 447 -13.27 -1.63 -27.59
C PRO A 447 -12.31 -0.53 -28.06
N LEU A 448 -12.09 0.51 -27.24
CA LEU A 448 -11.19 1.61 -27.58
C LEU A 448 -9.69 1.24 -27.46
N GLY A 449 -9.37 0.02 -26.98
CA GLY A 449 -7.98 -0.44 -26.89
C GLY A 449 -7.18 0.09 -25.70
N ILE A 450 -7.86 0.62 -24.68
CA ILE A 450 -7.25 1.12 -23.45
C ILE A 450 -6.59 -0.04 -22.70
N ASP A 451 -5.37 0.18 -22.18
CA ASP A 451 -4.52 -0.87 -21.60
C ASP A 451 -4.65 -1.01 -20.09
N ALA A 452 -4.90 0.11 -19.39
CA ALA A 452 -4.99 0.14 -17.95
C ALA A 452 -6.09 1.09 -17.47
N TRP A 453 -6.56 0.87 -16.23
CA TRP A 453 -7.72 1.57 -15.68
C TRP A 453 -7.37 2.20 -14.34
N TRP A 454 -7.61 3.50 -14.21
CA TRP A 454 -7.44 4.21 -12.97
C TRP A 454 -8.82 4.42 -12.32
N GLN A 455 -9.14 3.56 -11.33
CA GLN A 455 -10.35 3.60 -10.52
C GLN A 455 -10.19 4.65 -9.42
N ASP A 456 -10.60 5.88 -9.71
CA ASP A 456 -10.50 6.97 -8.76
C ASP A 456 -11.69 7.02 -7.80
N ALA A 457 -11.48 7.61 -6.62
CA ALA A 457 -12.50 7.85 -5.57
C ALA A 457 -13.32 6.62 -5.16
N THR A 458 -12.65 5.50 -4.94
CA THR A 458 -13.26 4.21 -4.59
C THR A 458 -13.55 4.00 -3.11
N GLU A 459 -13.52 5.04 -2.28
CA GLU A 459 -13.84 4.98 -0.83
C GLU A 459 -15.30 4.58 -0.53
N PRO A 460 -16.40 5.18 -1.09
CA PRO A 460 -16.57 6.32 -1.99
C PRO A 460 -16.23 7.68 -1.36
N GLU A 461 -15.72 8.62 -2.17
CA GLU A 461 -15.19 9.90 -1.68
C GLU A 461 -16.19 10.71 -0.87
N ASN A 462 -15.73 11.20 0.30
CA ASN A 462 -16.52 11.99 1.24
C ASN A 462 -17.81 11.31 1.76
N ASP A 463 -17.96 10.00 1.56
CA ASP A 463 -19.09 9.25 2.09
C ASP A 463 -18.62 7.95 2.75
N ASP A 464 -18.85 7.83 4.04
CA ASP A 464 -18.49 6.65 4.82
C ASP A 464 -19.63 5.62 4.91
N LEU A 465 -20.68 5.83 4.13
CA LEU A 465 -21.91 5.04 4.11
C LEU A 465 -22.67 4.98 5.44
N ALA A 466 -22.30 5.78 6.45
CA ALA A 466 -23.01 5.83 7.72
C ALA A 466 -24.45 6.32 7.51
N GLY A 467 -25.39 5.64 8.17
CA GLY A 467 -26.83 5.90 8.04
C GLY A 467 -27.42 5.49 6.68
N ARG A 468 -26.66 4.85 5.80
CA ARG A 468 -27.11 4.37 4.49
C ARG A 468 -27.44 2.88 4.50
N ARG A 469 -28.28 2.49 3.56
CA ARG A 469 -28.56 1.08 3.26
C ARG A 469 -28.08 0.76 1.85
N VAL A 470 -27.41 -0.38 1.69
CA VAL A 470 -26.85 -0.86 0.42
C VAL A 470 -27.46 -2.20 0.02
N ASN A 471 -27.19 -2.68 -1.21
CA ASN A 471 -27.76 -3.90 -1.76
C ASN A 471 -29.28 -3.93 -1.64
N HIS A 472 -29.97 -2.95 -2.27
CA HIS A 472 -31.44 -2.79 -2.20
C HIS A 472 -31.97 -2.71 -0.76
N GLY A 473 -31.23 -2.11 0.17
CA GLY A 473 -31.60 -1.97 1.56
C GLY A 473 -31.34 -3.19 2.43
N ARG A 474 -30.62 -4.21 1.92
CA ARG A 474 -30.35 -5.45 2.66
C ARG A 474 -29.36 -5.22 3.80
N TRP A 475 -28.26 -4.49 3.58
CA TRP A 475 -27.21 -4.27 4.56
C TRP A 475 -27.11 -2.82 5.00
N ALA A 476 -26.69 -2.60 6.24
CA ALA A 476 -26.30 -1.28 6.72
C ALA A 476 -24.93 -0.90 6.18
N GLY A 477 -24.75 0.35 5.81
CA GLY A 477 -23.45 0.86 5.31
C GLY A 477 -22.34 0.69 6.34
N GLU A 478 -22.64 0.89 7.61
CA GLU A 478 -21.71 0.71 8.74
C GLU A 478 -21.13 -0.70 8.82
N GLN A 479 -21.88 -1.70 8.36
CA GLN A 479 -21.48 -3.11 8.40
C GLN A 479 -20.45 -3.46 7.31
N VAL A 480 -20.48 -2.73 6.17
CA VAL A 480 -19.77 -3.16 4.95
C VAL A 480 -18.90 -2.07 4.30
N ARG A 481 -18.86 -0.87 4.87
CA ARG A 481 -18.27 0.33 4.25
C ARG A 481 -16.84 0.17 3.71
N ASN A 482 -15.97 -0.54 4.42
CA ASN A 482 -14.55 -0.61 4.08
C ASN A 482 -14.24 -1.57 2.91
N VAL A 483 -15.19 -2.43 2.53
CA VAL A 483 -14.99 -3.40 1.44
C VAL A 483 -15.41 -2.88 0.06
N TYR A 484 -16.02 -1.70 -0.01
CA TYR A 484 -16.48 -1.11 -1.28
C TYR A 484 -15.39 -1.09 -2.39
N PRO A 485 -14.13 -0.63 -2.13
CA PRO A 485 -13.09 -0.62 -3.15
C PRO A 485 -12.76 -2.03 -3.69
N LEU A 486 -12.84 -3.06 -2.86
CA LEU A 486 -12.65 -4.45 -3.30
C LEU A 486 -13.69 -4.85 -4.34
N LEU A 487 -14.97 -4.49 -4.13
CA LEU A 487 -16.08 -4.86 -5.01
C LEU A 487 -16.04 -4.10 -6.34
N VAL A 488 -15.65 -2.83 -6.32
CA VAL A 488 -15.41 -2.03 -7.54
C VAL A 488 -14.32 -2.70 -8.40
N ASN A 489 -13.18 -3.01 -7.79
CA ASN A 489 -12.05 -3.60 -8.50
C ASN A 489 -12.34 -5.04 -8.97
N LYS A 490 -13.03 -5.84 -8.14
CA LYS A 490 -13.52 -7.17 -8.52
C LYS A 490 -14.33 -7.11 -9.81
N THR A 491 -15.33 -6.23 -9.85
CA THR A 491 -16.25 -6.09 -11.01
C THR A 491 -15.49 -5.79 -12.29
N VAL A 492 -14.56 -4.84 -12.25
CA VAL A 492 -13.79 -4.45 -13.45
C VAL A 492 -12.77 -5.52 -13.83
N TYR A 493 -12.04 -6.09 -12.87
CA TYR A 493 -11.01 -7.09 -13.16
C TYR A 493 -11.62 -8.39 -13.74
N GLU A 494 -12.65 -8.94 -13.09
CA GLU A 494 -13.30 -10.17 -13.54
C GLU A 494 -13.91 -9.97 -14.95
N GLY A 495 -14.55 -8.84 -15.18
CA GLY A 495 -15.07 -8.49 -16.48
C GLY A 495 -13.98 -8.35 -17.56
N LEU A 496 -12.85 -7.72 -17.24
CA LEU A 496 -11.71 -7.62 -18.17
C LEU A 496 -11.12 -9.00 -18.48
N ARG A 497 -11.03 -9.88 -17.50
CA ARG A 497 -10.58 -11.27 -17.70
C ARG A 497 -11.51 -12.05 -18.62
N GLU A 498 -12.82 -11.80 -18.56
CA GLU A 498 -13.80 -12.39 -19.47
C GLU A 498 -13.71 -11.80 -20.88
N ALA A 499 -13.65 -10.48 -20.99
CA ALA A 499 -13.61 -9.77 -22.27
C ALA A 499 -12.29 -9.94 -23.04
N ARG A 500 -11.16 -10.04 -22.32
CA ARG A 500 -9.79 -10.15 -22.85
C ARG A 500 -9.00 -11.25 -22.13
N PRO A 501 -9.37 -12.53 -22.24
CA PRO A 501 -8.82 -13.63 -21.43
C PRO A 501 -7.32 -13.85 -21.63
N ASN A 502 -6.80 -13.44 -22.78
CA ASN A 502 -5.38 -13.62 -23.13
C ASN A 502 -4.50 -12.39 -22.78
N GLU A 503 -5.06 -11.30 -22.22
CA GLU A 503 -4.35 -10.09 -21.90
C GLU A 503 -4.28 -9.88 -20.38
N ARG A 504 -3.17 -9.39 -19.90
CA ARG A 504 -3.03 -8.95 -18.49
C ARG A 504 -3.60 -7.56 -18.34
N SER A 505 -4.30 -7.34 -17.23
CA SER A 505 -4.86 -6.04 -16.88
C SER A 505 -4.11 -5.41 -15.71
N MET A 506 -4.08 -4.09 -15.66
CA MET A 506 -3.63 -3.30 -14.51
C MET A 506 -4.75 -2.35 -14.11
N ILE A 507 -5.07 -2.33 -12.83
CA ILE A 507 -5.97 -1.35 -12.21
C ILE A 507 -5.16 -0.54 -11.20
N LEU A 508 -5.31 0.79 -11.23
CA LEU A 508 -4.84 1.69 -10.18
C LEU A 508 -6.05 2.17 -9.40
N THR A 509 -6.09 2.01 -8.09
CA THR A 509 -7.24 2.35 -7.25
C THR A 509 -6.82 3.18 -6.05
N ARG A 510 -7.67 4.13 -5.59
CA ARG A 510 -7.32 5.03 -4.48
C ARG A 510 -7.43 4.35 -3.12
N CYS A 511 -8.36 3.43 -2.97
CA CYS A 511 -8.53 2.66 -1.74
C CYS A 511 -8.50 1.16 -1.98
N GLY A 512 -8.37 0.40 -0.91
CA GLY A 512 -8.26 -1.05 -0.94
C GLY A 512 -8.76 -1.72 0.32
N PHE A 513 -8.81 -3.05 0.27
CA PHE A 513 -9.16 -3.93 1.38
C PHE A 513 -8.37 -5.23 1.23
N PRO A 514 -8.12 -6.04 2.29
CA PRO A 514 -7.41 -7.31 2.15
C PRO A 514 -8.02 -8.18 1.05
N GLY A 515 -7.17 -8.77 0.21
CA GLY A 515 -7.59 -9.55 -0.95
C GLY A 515 -7.70 -8.77 -2.26
N ILE A 516 -7.60 -7.43 -2.25
CA ILE A 516 -7.70 -6.62 -3.48
C ILE A 516 -6.56 -6.92 -4.47
N GLN A 517 -5.40 -7.39 -3.98
CA GLN A 517 -4.27 -7.76 -4.82
C GLN A 517 -4.62 -8.81 -5.87
N ARG A 518 -5.59 -9.71 -5.61
CA ARG A 518 -6.03 -10.76 -6.55
C ARG A 518 -6.73 -10.23 -7.80
N TYR A 519 -7.09 -8.96 -7.79
CA TYR A 519 -7.76 -8.28 -8.90
C TYR A 519 -6.80 -7.40 -9.71
N GLY A 520 -5.49 -7.68 -9.70
CA GLY A 520 -4.50 -6.92 -10.47
C GLY A 520 -4.45 -5.44 -10.09
N SER A 521 -4.78 -5.13 -8.85
CA SER A 521 -4.95 -3.77 -8.35
C SER A 521 -3.68 -3.25 -7.68
N ALA A 522 -3.27 -2.05 -8.09
CA ALA A 522 -2.27 -1.23 -7.44
C ALA A 522 -2.95 -0.05 -6.76
N MET A 523 -2.35 0.49 -5.70
CA MET A 523 -2.87 1.65 -4.97
C MET A 523 -1.89 2.82 -5.02
N TRP A 524 -2.41 4.04 -4.83
CA TRP A 524 -1.57 5.21 -4.65
C TRP A 524 -2.00 6.00 -3.42
N SER A 525 -1.13 6.91 -2.97
CA SER A 525 -1.32 7.61 -1.69
C SER A 525 -2.45 8.65 -1.68
N GLY A 526 -3.19 8.82 -2.78
CA GLY A 526 -4.24 9.84 -2.89
C GLY A 526 -3.67 11.24 -3.13
N ASP A 527 -4.49 12.26 -2.88
CA ASP A 527 -4.23 13.66 -3.21
C ASP A 527 -3.38 14.34 -2.12
N VAL A 528 -2.12 13.94 -2.00
CA VAL A 528 -1.21 14.42 -0.94
C VAL A 528 -0.58 15.77 -1.28
N GLY A 529 -0.07 16.46 -0.25
CA GLY A 529 0.76 17.65 -0.37
C GLY A 529 2.14 17.36 -0.95
N ASN A 530 3.01 18.36 -0.93
CA ASN A 530 4.32 18.26 -1.58
C ASN A 530 5.51 18.57 -0.65
N ASP A 531 5.28 18.90 0.63
CA ASP A 531 6.34 19.31 1.55
C ASP A 531 7.26 18.14 1.98
N TRP A 532 8.35 18.45 2.69
CA TRP A 532 9.35 17.47 3.14
C TRP A 532 8.79 16.45 4.13
N GLN A 533 7.94 16.91 5.06
CA GLN A 533 7.29 16.03 6.02
C GLN A 533 6.34 15.05 5.31
N THR A 534 5.60 15.54 4.32
CA THR A 534 4.72 14.69 3.50
C THR A 534 5.53 13.63 2.77
N LEU A 535 6.70 13.95 2.18
CA LEU A 535 7.56 12.94 1.54
C LEU A 535 7.96 11.82 2.52
N ALA A 536 8.45 12.19 3.71
CA ALA A 536 8.82 11.22 4.74
C ALA A 536 7.61 10.35 5.18
N THR A 537 6.46 10.99 5.35
CA THR A 537 5.19 10.31 5.71
C THR A 537 4.74 9.32 4.63
N GLN A 538 4.86 9.67 3.34
CA GLN A 538 4.49 8.75 2.26
C GLN A 538 5.38 7.50 2.23
N ILE A 539 6.65 7.60 2.56
CA ILE A 539 7.53 6.43 2.65
C ILE A 539 7.03 5.50 3.77
N SER A 540 6.79 6.03 4.97
CA SER A 540 6.21 5.26 6.09
C SER A 540 4.86 4.63 5.73
N ALA A 541 3.99 5.38 5.03
CA ALA A 541 2.69 4.91 4.56
C ALA A 541 2.81 3.73 3.58
N GLY A 542 3.75 3.82 2.62
CA GLY A 542 4.05 2.72 1.70
C GLY A 542 4.58 1.48 2.43
N LEU A 543 5.44 1.66 3.44
CA LEU A 543 5.91 0.55 4.28
C LEU A 543 4.76 -0.10 5.07
N GLY A 544 3.82 0.70 5.56
CA GLY A 544 2.60 0.21 6.21
C GLY A 544 1.73 -0.62 5.27
N MET A 545 1.60 -0.22 3.99
CA MET A 545 0.90 -1.01 2.95
C MET A 545 1.57 -2.36 2.71
N MET A 546 2.91 -2.38 2.57
CA MET A 546 3.67 -3.62 2.37
C MET A 546 3.53 -4.56 3.57
N ALA A 547 3.67 -4.04 4.78
CA ALA A 547 3.48 -4.81 6.01
C ALA A 547 2.04 -5.30 6.19
N ALA A 548 1.07 -4.61 5.59
CA ALA A 548 -0.33 -5.04 5.53
C ALA A 548 -0.64 -6.02 4.37
N GLY A 549 0.39 -6.58 3.72
CA GLY A 549 0.22 -7.59 2.68
C GLY A 549 -0.21 -7.04 1.32
N GLN A 550 -0.10 -5.73 1.08
CA GLN A 550 -0.48 -5.10 -0.18
C GLN A 550 0.77 -4.82 -1.03
N PRO A 551 1.05 -5.64 -2.08
CA PRO A 551 2.34 -5.60 -2.76
C PRO A 551 2.48 -4.42 -3.74
N TRP A 552 1.39 -3.82 -4.18
CA TRP A 552 1.37 -2.86 -5.27
C TRP A 552 0.94 -1.48 -4.79
N TRP A 553 1.92 -0.59 -4.67
CA TRP A 553 1.70 0.77 -4.19
C TRP A 553 2.63 1.78 -4.87
N THR A 554 2.17 3.01 -4.94
CA THR A 554 2.94 4.17 -5.42
C THR A 554 2.41 5.45 -4.77
N TYR A 555 2.93 6.60 -5.21
CA TYR A 555 2.41 7.92 -4.91
C TYR A 555 2.51 8.83 -6.15
N ASP A 556 2.01 10.05 -6.03
CA ASP A 556 2.17 11.10 -7.02
C ASP A 556 3.52 11.80 -6.80
N ALA A 557 4.55 11.41 -7.57
CA ALA A 557 5.88 11.98 -7.38
C ALA A 557 5.88 13.50 -7.60
N GLY A 558 6.38 14.22 -6.57
CA GLY A 558 6.35 15.67 -6.49
C GLY A 558 5.14 16.23 -5.73
N GLY A 559 4.28 15.37 -5.18
CA GLY A 559 3.00 15.69 -4.57
C GLY A 559 1.91 15.98 -5.60
N PHE A 560 0.65 15.68 -5.24
CA PHE A 560 -0.50 16.00 -6.09
C PHE A 560 -0.78 17.51 -6.08
N PHE A 561 -0.94 18.14 -4.90
CA PHE A 561 -1.08 19.59 -4.80
C PHE A 561 0.28 20.26 -4.84
N ARG A 562 0.51 21.07 -5.89
CA ARG A 562 1.77 21.74 -6.18
C ARG A 562 1.63 23.26 -6.07
N PRO A 563 2.71 24.02 -5.79
CA PRO A 563 2.64 25.47 -5.74
C PRO A 563 2.39 26.06 -7.14
N GLY A 564 1.73 27.21 -7.22
CA GLY A 564 1.43 27.86 -8.49
C GLY A 564 2.66 28.26 -9.31
N ASP A 565 3.78 28.53 -8.64
CA ASP A 565 5.08 28.89 -9.22
C ASP A 565 6.01 27.66 -9.41
N GLN A 566 5.48 26.44 -9.41
CA GLN A 566 6.19 25.17 -9.42
C GLN A 566 7.31 25.04 -10.45
N TYR A 567 7.27 25.77 -11.56
CA TYR A 567 8.26 25.68 -12.63
C TYR A 567 9.48 26.60 -12.43
N THR A 568 9.40 27.53 -11.47
CA THR A 568 10.44 28.52 -11.17
C THR A 568 10.88 28.50 -9.71
N ASN A 569 10.09 27.92 -8.84
CA ASN A 569 10.38 27.77 -7.41
C ASN A 569 11.45 26.69 -7.18
N GLN A 570 12.68 27.13 -6.92
CA GLN A 570 13.81 26.23 -6.78
C GLN A 570 13.69 25.30 -5.56
N ASP A 571 13.07 25.74 -4.45
CA ASP A 571 12.81 24.90 -3.29
C ASP A 571 11.84 23.76 -3.66
N TYR A 572 10.75 24.06 -4.37
CA TYR A 572 9.84 23.04 -4.86
C TYR A 572 10.52 22.08 -5.85
N ILE A 573 11.31 22.60 -6.82
CA ILE A 573 11.98 21.76 -7.82
C ILE A 573 12.92 20.77 -7.12
N ARG A 574 13.76 21.23 -6.15
CA ARG A 574 14.65 20.34 -5.38
C ARG A 574 13.86 19.25 -4.66
N ARG A 575 12.79 19.63 -3.98
CA ARG A 575 11.90 18.69 -3.26
C ARG A 575 11.25 17.68 -4.22
N MET A 576 10.70 18.14 -5.34
CA MET A 576 10.12 17.30 -6.39
C MET A 576 11.14 16.26 -6.92
N LEU A 577 12.40 16.64 -7.09
CA LEU A 577 13.45 15.71 -7.53
C LEU A 577 13.64 14.58 -6.51
N ARG A 578 13.61 14.85 -5.18
CA ARG A 578 13.66 13.82 -4.14
C ARG A 578 12.49 12.83 -4.24
N TRP A 579 11.28 13.33 -4.49
CA TRP A 579 10.14 12.46 -4.74
C TRP A 579 10.37 11.53 -5.94
N ILE A 580 10.90 12.05 -7.04
CA ILE A 580 11.15 11.27 -8.26
C ILE A 580 12.28 10.25 -8.05
N GLU A 581 13.32 10.60 -7.32
CA GLU A 581 14.42 9.68 -6.94
C GLU A 581 13.89 8.49 -6.15
N VAL A 582 13.06 8.72 -5.14
CA VAL A 582 12.42 7.65 -4.36
C VAL A 582 11.48 6.83 -5.24
N ALA A 583 10.67 7.48 -6.11
CA ALA A 583 9.75 6.79 -7.02
C ALA A 583 10.45 5.77 -7.94
N THR A 584 11.75 5.97 -8.24
CA THR A 584 12.56 5.01 -9.00
C THR A 584 12.61 3.63 -8.35
N TYR A 585 12.52 3.58 -7.00
CA TYR A 585 12.61 2.38 -6.17
C TYR A 585 11.30 2.05 -5.43
N LEU A 586 10.16 2.49 -5.95
CA LEU A 586 8.84 2.03 -5.53
C LEU A 586 8.35 0.89 -6.45
N PRO A 587 7.34 0.11 -6.07
CA PRO A 587 6.71 -0.87 -6.96
C PRO A 587 6.34 -0.28 -8.32
N PHE A 588 5.80 0.94 -8.35
CA PHE A 588 5.55 1.70 -9.59
C PHE A 588 6.19 3.08 -9.54
N MET A 589 6.69 3.56 -10.69
CA MET A 589 7.22 4.90 -10.86
C MET A 589 6.18 5.76 -11.58
N ARG A 590 5.46 6.60 -10.82
CA ARG A 590 4.38 7.46 -11.33
C ARG A 590 4.62 8.91 -10.96
N VAL A 591 4.35 9.81 -11.91
CA VAL A 591 4.24 11.25 -11.67
C VAL A 591 2.81 11.71 -11.93
N HIS A 592 2.29 12.61 -11.10
CA HIS A 592 1.00 13.26 -11.30
C HIS A 592 0.97 14.58 -10.54
N GLY A 593 0.03 15.49 -10.88
CA GLY A 593 -0.12 16.76 -10.16
C GLY A 593 -1.36 17.53 -10.61
N TYR A 594 -2.03 18.12 -9.63
CA TYR A 594 -3.21 18.97 -9.79
C TYR A 594 -2.90 20.20 -10.64
N GLN A 595 -3.67 20.42 -11.73
CA GLN A 595 -3.52 21.51 -12.67
C GLN A 595 -2.05 21.76 -13.07
N SER A 596 -1.28 20.67 -13.23
CA SER A 596 0.18 20.73 -13.44
C SER A 596 0.58 20.04 -14.73
N ASN A 597 1.43 20.71 -15.50
CA ASN A 597 2.17 20.10 -16.61
C ASN A 597 3.43 19.43 -16.05
N THR A 598 3.38 18.12 -15.84
CA THR A 598 4.38 17.35 -15.09
C THR A 598 5.53 16.83 -15.95
N GLU A 599 5.60 17.22 -17.22
CA GLU A 599 6.62 16.77 -18.13
C GLU A 599 8.02 17.25 -17.72
N PRO A 600 9.07 16.41 -17.85
CA PRO A 600 10.43 16.71 -17.38
C PRO A 600 10.99 18.06 -17.88
N TRP A 601 10.72 18.43 -19.12
CA TRP A 601 11.21 19.67 -19.76
C TRP A 601 10.57 20.96 -19.25
N ARG A 602 9.60 20.90 -18.32
CA ARG A 602 8.95 22.07 -17.73
C ARG A 602 9.77 22.72 -16.62
N TYR A 603 10.67 21.95 -15.99
CA TYR A 603 11.40 22.33 -14.76
C TYR A 603 12.84 22.80 -15.02
N GLY A 604 13.18 23.07 -16.28
CA GLY A 604 14.52 23.48 -16.67
C GLY A 604 15.47 22.31 -16.96
N PRO A 605 16.62 22.59 -17.62
CA PRO A 605 17.51 21.56 -18.14
C PRO A 605 18.16 20.69 -17.05
N GLU A 606 18.50 21.28 -15.90
CA GLU A 606 19.13 20.58 -14.79
C GLU A 606 18.15 19.57 -14.16
N ALA A 607 16.96 20.00 -13.81
CA ALA A 607 15.91 19.12 -13.28
C ALA A 607 15.51 18.05 -14.30
N GLN A 608 15.39 18.43 -15.59
CA GLN A 608 15.14 17.46 -16.67
C GLN A 608 16.21 16.37 -16.74
N ALA A 609 17.49 16.72 -16.57
CA ALA A 609 18.59 15.75 -16.59
C ALA A 609 18.49 14.75 -15.42
N VAL A 610 18.13 15.20 -14.22
CA VAL A 610 17.91 14.35 -13.03
C VAL A 610 16.73 13.41 -13.28
N ILE A 611 15.57 13.94 -13.68
CA ILE A 611 14.37 13.17 -13.98
C ILE A 611 14.66 12.11 -15.06
N ALA A 612 15.34 12.50 -16.13
CA ALA A 612 15.75 11.61 -17.22
C ALA A 612 16.65 10.46 -16.73
N ARG A 613 17.57 10.74 -15.80
CA ARG A 613 18.42 9.73 -15.17
C ARG A 613 17.58 8.75 -14.37
N CYS A 614 16.65 9.23 -13.55
CA CYS A 614 15.75 8.40 -12.75
C CYS A 614 14.90 7.47 -13.63
N ILE A 615 14.31 7.98 -14.71
CA ILE A 615 13.51 7.19 -15.66
C ILE A 615 14.40 6.12 -16.35
N ARG A 616 15.62 6.47 -16.77
CA ARG A 616 16.55 5.51 -17.37
C ARG A 616 17.03 4.46 -16.38
N GLU A 617 17.28 4.84 -15.12
CA GLU A 617 17.60 3.90 -14.05
C GLU A 617 16.44 2.93 -13.79
N ARG A 618 15.21 3.40 -13.74
CA ARG A 618 14.02 2.55 -13.66
C ARG A 618 13.98 1.54 -14.80
N LYS A 619 14.21 1.98 -16.04
CA LYS A 619 14.25 1.10 -17.22
C LYS A 619 15.41 0.10 -17.14
N ARG A 620 16.56 0.51 -16.58
CA ARG A 620 17.74 -0.34 -16.38
C ARG A 620 17.44 -1.47 -15.38
N LEU A 621 16.74 -1.18 -14.31
CA LEU A 621 16.36 -2.11 -13.24
C LEU A 621 15.18 -3.04 -13.62
N LEU A 622 14.54 -2.86 -14.77
CA LEU A 622 13.30 -3.55 -15.11
C LEU A 622 13.38 -5.08 -15.05
N PRO A 623 14.49 -5.78 -15.46
CA PRO A 623 14.62 -7.22 -15.30
C PRO A 623 14.63 -7.67 -13.82
N TYR A 624 15.26 -6.90 -12.94
CA TYR A 624 15.25 -7.12 -11.49
C TYR A 624 13.87 -6.94 -10.92
N ILE A 625 13.20 -5.82 -11.24
CA ILE A 625 11.85 -5.47 -10.79
C ILE A 625 10.84 -6.51 -11.24
N TYR A 626 10.89 -6.93 -12.51
CA TYR A 626 9.93 -7.88 -13.06
C TYR A 626 10.12 -9.29 -12.51
N SER A 627 11.36 -9.70 -12.23
CA SER A 627 11.64 -10.95 -11.51
C SER A 627 11.13 -10.89 -10.05
N GLY A 628 11.23 -9.72 -9.40
CA GLY A 628 10.64 -9.46 -8.10
C GLY A 628 9.11 -9.50 -8.16
N ALA A 629 8.50 -8.95 -9.20
CA ALA A 629 7.05 -9.01 -9.41
C ALA A 629 6.55 -10.45 -9.57
N ALA A 630 7.28 -11.30 -10.31
CA ALA A 630 6.96 -12.72 -10.39
C ALA A 630 7.08 -13.41 -9.02
N ALA A 631 8.05 -13.03 -8.18
CA ALA A 631 8.19 -13.57 -6.82
C ALA A 631 7.06 -13.10 -5.89
N VAL A 632 6.51 -11.89 -6.08
CA VAL A 632 5.29 -11.44 -5.40
C VAL A 632 4.12 -12.38 -5.73
N CYS A 633 3.92 -12.66 -7.03
CA CYS A 633 2.81 -13.51 -7.49
C CYS A 633 2.97 -14.97 -7.05
N ASP A 634 4.19 -15.51 -7.15
CA ASP A 634 4.48 -16.92 -6.82
C ASP A 634 4.50 -17.19 -5.30
N ARG A 635 4.96 -16.24 -4.49
CA ARG A 635 5.32 -16.48 -3.07
C ARG A 635 4.92 -15.37 -2.10
N GLY A 636 4.23 -14.33 -2.55
CA GLY A 636 3.88 -13.18 -1.72
C GLY A 636 5.07 -12.29 -1.30
N GLN A 637 6.26 -12.43 -1.91
CA GLN A 637 7.42 -11.62 -1.55
C GLN A 637 7.21 -10.15 -1.91
N MET A 638 7.38 -9.23 -0.94
CA MET A 638 7.24 -7.80 -1.21
C MET A 638 8.43 -7.24 -1.98
N LEU A 639 8.15 -6.36 -2.97
CA LEU A 639 9.20 -5.66 -3.74
C LEU A 639 9.76 -4.46 -2.95
N MET A 640 8.90 -3.65 -2.33
CA MET A 640 9.29 -2.64 -1.33
C MET A 640 9.15 -3.31 0.04
N ARG A 641 10.25 -3.47 0.78
CA ARG A 641 10.30 -4.31 1.99
C ARG A 641 10.62 -3.46 3.22
N PRO A 642 9.71 -3.32 4.18
CA PRO A 642 10.05 -2.83 5.51
C PRO A 642 11.22 -3.62 6.09
N LEU A 643 12.11 -2.98 6.84
CA LEU A 643 13.33 -3.65 7.33
C LEU A 643 13.05 -4.83 8.28
N VAL A 644 11.87 -4.88 8.92
CA VAL A 644 11.43 -6.05 9.72
C VAL A 644 11.39 -7.35 8.94
N PHE A 645 11.22 -7.32 7.60
CA PHE A 645 11.21 -8.52 6.76
C PHE A 645 12.57 -9.22 6.68
N ASP A 646 13.64 -8.43 6.69
CA ASP A 646 15.00 -8.92 6.50
C ASP A 646 15.85 -8.85 7.78
N PHE A 647 15.46 -8.02 8.76
CA PHE A 647 16.20 -7.74 10.00
C PHE A 647 15.29 -7.71 11.24
N PRO A 648 14.54 -8.81 11.52
CA PRO A 648 13.47 -8.81 12.55
C PRO A 648 13.97 -8.71 13.99
N THR A 649 15.29 -8.78 14.25
CA THR A 649 15.91 -8.69 15.58
C THR A 649 16.81 -7.49 15.73
N ASP A 650 16.85 -6.58 14.77
CA ASP A 650 17.67 -5.38 14.78
C ASP A 650 16.81 -4.19 15.22
N GLU A 651 16.93 -3.76 16.47
CA GLU A 651 16.14 -2.69 17.08
C GLU A 651 16.20 -1.36 16.31
N THR A 652 17.37 -1.04 15.71
CA THR A 652 17.50 0.16 14.88
C THR A 652 16.72 0.01 13.59
N ALA A 653 16.79 -1.16 12.95
CA ALA A 653 16.03 -1.47 11.74
C ALA A 653 14.51 -1.47 12.01
N LEU A 654 14.06 -2.01 13.16
CA LEU A 654 12.65 -2.05 13.55
C LEU A 654 12.08 -0.63 13.81
N SER A 655 12.91 0.29 14.30
CA SER A 655 12.50 1.68 14.51
C SER A 655 12.58 2.58 13.26
N MET A 656 13.15 2.06 12.15
CA MET A 656 13.39 2.83 10.93
C MET A 656 12.10 3.03 10.13
N ARG A 657 11.78 4.29 9.79
CA ARG A 657 10.53 4.67 9.13
C ARG A 657 10.68 5.14 7.68
N THR A 658 11.89 5.40 7.22
CA THR A 658 12.15 5.98 5.89
C THR A 658 13.15 5.18 5.05
N GLU A 659 13.84 4.20 5.63
CA GLU A 659 14.71 3.28 4.90
C GLU A 659 14.02 1.94 4.69
N TYR A 660 14.27 1.32 3.54
CA TYR A 660 13.64 0.06 3.17
C TYR A 660 14.48 -0.73 2.15
N CYS A 661 14.26 -2.04 2.08
CA CYS A 661 14.84 -2.83 1.00
C CYS A 661 13.94 -2.81 -0.25
N PHE A 662 14.54 -2.65 -1.43
CA PHE A 662 13.88 -2.81 -2.72
C PHE A 662 14.30 -4.16 -3.33
N GLY A 663 13.39 -5.12 -3.28
CA GLY A 663 13.73 -6.54 -3.33
C GLY A 663 14.66 -6.90 -2.17
N GLN A 664 15.36 -8.02 -2.27
CA GLN A 664 16.30 -8.46 -1.22
C GLN A 664 17.71 -7.89 -1.36
N ALA A 665 18.00 -7.21 -2.50
CA ALA A 665 19.35 -6.81 -2.85
C ALA A 665 19.69 -5.35 -2.55
N LEU A 666 18.73 -4.42 -2.63
CA LEU A 666 18.99 -2.99 -2.57
C LEU A 666 18.38 -2.37 -1.30
N LEU A 667 19.17 -1.71 -0.47
CA LEU A 667 18.73 -0.83 0.62
C LEU A 667 18.60 0.58 0.07
N VAL A 668 17.44 1.19 0.18
CA VAL A 668 17.12 2.55 -0.28
C VAL A 668 17.01 3.46 0.92
N CYS A 669 17.74 4.57 0.92
CA CYS A 669 17.83 5.53 2.02
C CYS A 669 17.40 6.94 1.54
N PRO A 670 16.10 7.23 1.44
CA PRO A 670 15.59 8.50 0.96
C PRO A 670 16.09 9.71 1.75
N VAL A 671 16.44 10.77 1.03
CA VAL A 671 16.75 12.06 1.63
C VAL A 671 15.45 12.84 1.78
N THR A 672 15.07 13.13 3.03
CA THR A 672 13.77 13.73 3.38
C THR A 672 13.89 15.11 4.02
N GLU A 673 15.06 15.73 3.94
CA GLU A 673 15.34 17.07 4.49
C GLU A 673 15.95 17.99 3.41
N PRO A 674 15.69 19.30 3.50
CA PRO A 674 16.28 20.28 2.59
C PRO A 674 17.77 20.55 2.91
N ASP A 675 18.47 21.07 1.90
CA ASP A 675 19.79 21.74 2.04
C ASP A 675 20.88 20.90 2.74
N VAL A 676 20.83 19.56 2.58
CA VAL A 676 21.83 18.64 3.15
C VAL A 676 22.89 18.28 2.12
N SER A 677 24.16 18.26 2.50
CA SER A 677 25.32 17.81 1.72
C SER A 677 25.83 16.42 2.13
N SER A 678 25.36 15.91 3.26
CA SER A 678 25.56 14.54 3.75
C SER A 678 24.26 14.00 4.31
N TRP A 679 24.11 12.68 4.27
CA TRP A 679 22.93 11.99 4.80
C TRP A 679 23.36 10.85 5.70
N ARG A 680 22.79 10.80 6.90
CA ARG A 680 23.01 9.73 7.83
C ARG A 680 22.08 8.57 7.54
N VAL A 681 22.65 7.42 7.15
CA VAL A 681 21.93 6.19 6.84
C VAL A 681 22.25 5.09 7.83
N TYR A 682 21.32 4.21 8.09
CA TYR A 682 21.55 2.99 8.85
C TYR A 682 21.79 1.82 7.91
N LEU A 683 22.92 1.16 8.02
CA LEU A 683 23.22 -0.08 7.30
C LEU A 683 23.04 -1.26 8.27
N PRO A 684 21.95 -2.04 8.18
CA PRO A 684 21.77 -3.20 9.04
C PRO A 684 22.89 -4.21 8.93
N ALA A 685 23.10 -5.00 9.98
CA ALA A 685 24.12 -6.04 9.98
C ALA A 685 23.86 -7.06 8.84
N ALA A 686 24.81 -7.20 7.93
CA ALA A 686 24.75 -8.12 6.81
C ALA A 686 26.13 -8.76 6.58
N GLU A 687 26.15 -10.09 6.36
CA GLU A 687 27.38 -10.78 6.01
C GLU A 687 27.99 -10.19 4.74
N GLY A 688 29.29 -9.89 4.76
CA GLY A 688 30.00 -9.23 3.67
C GLY A 688 29.74 -7.73 3.53
N GLY A 689 28.78 -7.17 4.27
CA GLY A 689 28.47 -5.72 4.29
C GLY A 689 27.65 -5.25 3.09
N TRP A 690 27.82 -3.96 2.76
CA TRP A 690 27.05 -3.23 1.76
C TRP A 690 27.96 -2.50 0.78
N TYR A 691 27.49 -2.32 -0.44
CA TYR A 691 28.18 -1.54 -1.49
C TYR A 691 27.31 -0.36 -1.91
N ASP A 692 27.86 0.86 -1.88
CA ASP A 692 27.20 2.02 -2.46
C ASP A 692 26.94 1.78 -3.95
N TRP A 693 25.67 1.78 -4.33
CA TRP A 693 25.21 1.52 -5.70
C TRP A 693 25.76 2.51 -6.73
N ARG A 694 26.09 3.73 -6.29
CA ARG A 694 26.54 4.83 -7.14
C ARG A 694 28.02 4.68 -7.55
N ASN A 695 28.88 4.21 -6.64
CA ASN A 695 30.34 4.25 -6.81
C ASN A 695 31.05 2.94 -6.47
N GLY A 696 30.33 1.94 -5.92
CA GLY A 696 30.91 0.64 -5.55
C GLY A 696 31.73 0.61 -4.27
N SER A 697 31.76 1.71 -3.48
CA SER A 697 32.42 1.73 -2.18
C SER A 697 31.77 0.78 -1.20
N ARG A 698 32.59 0.01 -0.45
CA ARG A 698 32.12 -0.98 0.51
C ARG A 698 32.02 -0.42 1.90
N TYR A 699 30.95 -0.77 2.62
CA TYR A 699 30.66 -0.40 4.00
C TYR A 699 30.37 -1.65 4.82
N GLU A 700 30.75 -1.65 6.10
CA GLU A 700 30.32 -2.64 7.07
C GLU A 700 28.88 -2.32 7.54
N GLY A 701 28.07 -3.36 7.80
CA GLY A 701 26.76 -3.23 8.39
C GLY A 701 26.76 -3.12 9.93
N GLY A 702 25.55 -3.01 10.54
CA GLY A 702 25.33 -2.87 11.99
C GLY A 702 25.60 -1.47 12.52
N ARG A 703 25.60 -0.44 11.68
CA ARG A 703 25.94 0.94 12.11
C ARG A 703 25.34 2.03 11.22
N HIS A 704 25.25 3.22 11.77
CA HIS A 704 25.03 4.43 10.97
C HIS A 704 26.31 4.86 10.25
N VAL A 705 26.15 5.36 9.03
CA VAL A 705 27.22 5.95 8.23
C VAL A 705 26.75 7.29 7.64
N GLU A 706 27.69 8.25 7.55
CA GLU A 706 27.46 9.50 6.83
C GLU A 706 27.91 9.33 5.37
N VAL A 707 27.04 9.64 4.44
CA VAL A 707 27.35 9.55 3.00
C VAL A 707 27.09 10.90 2.33
N PRO A 708 27.98 11.32 1.41
CA PRO A 708 27.77 12.56 0.68
C PRO A 708 26.55 12.43 -0.22
N VAL A 709 25.74 13.48 -0.25
CA VAL A 709 24.59 13.62 -1.14
C VAL A 709 24.60 14.98 -1.82
N ASP A 710 24.07 15.03 -3.01
CA ASP A 710 23.79 16.25 -3.77
C ASP A 710 22.29 16.29 -4.11
N GLU A 711 21.84 17.35 -4.77
CA GLU A 711 20.43 17.53 -5.15
C GLU A 711 19.94 16.50 -6.19
N ALA A 712 20.80 15.61 -6.62
CA ALA A 712 20.56 14.70 -7.71
C ALA A 712 20.89 13.23 -7.39
N SER A 713 21.12 12.88 -6.10
CA SER A 713 21.49 11.51 -5.73
C SER A 713 20.78 11.03 -4.47
N ILE A 714 20.12 9.88 -4.60
CA ILE A 714 19.60 9.11 -3.49
C ILE A 714 20.63 8.04 -3.08
N PRO A 715 20.99 7.93 -1.77
CA PRO A 715 21.80 6.80 -1.31
C PRO A 715 21.05 5.48 -1.47
N VAL A 716 21.69 4.55 -2.18
CA VAL A 716 21.23 3.18 -2.35
C VAL A 716 22.42 2.26 -2.16
N PHE A 717 22.23 1.14 -1.46
CA PHE A 717 23.29 0.19 -1.16
C PHE A 717 22.90 -1.21 -1.63
N ALA A 718 23.80 -1.87 -2.36
CA ALA A 718 23.66 -3.26 -2.72
C ALA A 718 24.24 -4.15 -1.61
N ARG A 719 23.47 -5.14 -1.15
CA ARG A 719 23.92 -6.12 -0.17
C ARG A 719 25.00 -7.01 -0.76
N ALA A 720 26.05 -7.35 -0.02
CA ALA A 720 27.03 -8.35 -0.45
C ALA A 720 26.33 -9.69 -0.77
N GLY A 721 26.84 -10.43 -1.75
CA GLY A 721 26.22 -11.63 -2.32
C GLY A 721 25.14 -11.35 -3.38
N SER A 722 24.71 -10.10 -3.57
CA SER A 722 23.63 -9.76 -4.51
C SER A 722 24.04 -9.98 -5.97
N ILE A 723 23.06 -10.51 -6.72
CA ILE A 723 23.12 -10.72 -8.17
C ILE A 723 21.92 -9.98 -8.75
N ILE A 724 22.16 -8.86 -9.44
CA ILE A 724 21.10 -7.96 -9.89
C ILE A 724 21.08 -7.93 -11.42
N PRO A 725 20.07 -8.53 -12.08
CA PRO A 725 19.93 -8.44 -13.52
C PRO A 725 19.45 -7.05 -13.94
N LEU A 726 20.08 -6.53 -14.96
CA LEU A 726 19.84 -5.22 -15.55
C LEU A 726 19.52 -5.36 -17.03
N SER A 727 18.92 -4.35 -17.64
CA SER A 727 18.64 -4.31 -19.07
C SER A 727 19.93 -4.53 -19.90
N GLY A 728 19.78 -5.12 -21.09
CA GLY A 728 20.89 -5.45 -21.98
C GLY A 728 21.74 -6.64 -21.50
N ASP A 729 21.10 -7.64 -20.88
CA ASP A 729 21.77 -8.87 -20.41
C ASP A 729 22.96 -8.60 -19.47
N THR A 730 22.89 -7.50 -18.71
CA THR A 730 23.90 -7.15 -17.72
C THR A 730 23.53 -7.74 -16.36
N ILE A 731 24.51 -8.35 -15.68
CA ILE A 731 24.37 -8.85 -14.32
C ILE A 731 25.34 -8.07 -13.42
N ALA A 732 24.84 -7.25 -12.52
CA ALA A 732 25.65 -6.64 -11.47
C ALA A 732 25.83 -7.64 -10.33
N LEU A 733 27.07 -7.96 -9.98
CA LEU A 733 27.44 -8.93 -8.94
C LEU A 733 28.22 -8.20 -7.84
N TYR A 734 27.78 -8.35 -6.60
CA TYR A 734 28.37 -7.74 -5.41
C TYR A 734 28.97 -8.83 -4.51
N PRO A 735 30.29 -9.10 -4.59
CA PRO A 735 30.95 -10.15 -3.82
C PRO A 735 30.93 -9.87 -2.31
N GLY A 736 31.39 -10.85 -1.49
CA GLY A 736 31.59 -10.72 -0.05
C GLY A 736 30.85 -11.79 0.77
N THR A 737 29.83 -12.42 0.19
CA THR A 737 29.19 -13.64 0.70
C THR A 737 28.57 -14.40 -0.46
N ASP A 738 28.14 -15.64 -0.23
CA ASP A 738 27.41 -16.45 -1.22
C ASP A 738 26.05 -15.82 -1.52
N GLY A 739 25.53 -16.00 -2.74
CA GLY A 739 24.25 -15.45 -3.10
C GLY A 739 23.57 -16.17 -4.26
N THR A 740 22.26 -15.95 -4.40
CA THR A 740 21.45 -16.52 -5.47
C THR A 740 20.42 -15.51 -5.97
N PHE A 741 20.07 -15.61 -7.26
CA PHE A 741 18.98 -14.86 -7.87
C PHE A 741 18.36 -15.67 -9.00
N THR A 742 17.03 -15.65 -9.13
CA THR A 742 16.33 -16.28 -10.24
C THR A 742 15.74 -15.22 -11.17
N LEU A 743 16.30 -15.09 -12.36
CA LEU A 743 15.76 -14.26 -13.42
C LEU A 743 14.50 -14.94 -13.97
N TYR A 744 13.39 -14.21 -13.95
CA TYR A 744 12.12 -14.60 -14.53
C TYR A 744 11.88 -13.84 -15.84
N GLU A 745 11.40 -14.54 -16.86
CA GLU A 745 11.03 -13.97 -18.15
C GLU A 745 9.82 -14.69 -18.76
N ASP A 746 8.97 -13.93 -19.46
CA ASP A 746 7.83 -14.38 -20.25
C ASP A 746 7.59 -13.43 -21.44
N ASP A 747 6.45 -13.50 -22.09
CA ASP A 747 6.10 -12.60 -23.19
C ASP A 747 5.72 -11.17 -22.74
N CYS A 748 5.70 -10.90 -21.45
CA CYS A 748 5.45 -9.60 -20.81
C CYS A 748 4.02 -9.05 -20.84
N VAL A 749 3.09 -9.65 -21.57
CA VAL A 749 1.75 -9.05 -21.81
C VAL A 749 0.60 -10.05 -21.72
N SER A 750 0.82 -11.33 -22.09
CA SER A 750 -0.26 -12.31 -22.11
C SER A 750 -0.43 -13.05 -20.77
N THR A 751 -1.57 -13.71 -20.62
CA THR A 751 -1.87 -14.58 -19.48
C THR A 751 -1.27 -15.99 -19.64
N ALA A 752 -0.53 -16.26 -20.70
CA ALA A 752 0.07 -17.59 -20.97
C ALA A 752 1.02 -18.06 -19.85
N TYR A 753 1.60 -17.14 -19.06
CA TYR A 753 2.40 -17.48 -17.89
C TYR A 753 1.61 -18.32 -16.85
N GLU A 754 0.29 -18.16 -16.76
CA GLU A 754 -0.59 -18.95 -15.87
C GLU A 754 -0.61 -20.45 -16.26
N GLN A 755 -0.32 -20.77 -17.51
CA GLN A 755 -0.11 -22.12 -18.02
C GLN A 755 1.36 -22.53 -18.09
N GLY A 756 2.25 -21.77 -17.43
CA GLY A 756 3.67 -22.07 -17.37
C GLY A 756 4.51 -21.58 -18.57
N ALA A 757 3.95 -20.73 -19.45
CA ALA A 757 4.69 -20.11 -20.54
C ALA A 757 5.63 -19.00 -20.02
N CYS A 758 6.65 -19.41 -19.31
CA CYS A 758 7.69 -18.54 -18.75
C CYS A 758 9.03 -19.26 -18.72
N SER A 759 10.12 -18.54 -18.52
CA SER A 759 11.44 -19.13 -18.27
C SER A 759 12.06 -18.60 -16.98
N ARG A 760 12.82 -19.47 -16.31
CA ARG A 760 13.58 -19.15 -15.11
C ARG A 760 15.05 -19.55 -15.30
N ILE A 761 15.96 -18.65 -14.92
CA ILE A 761 17.40 -18.87 -14.95
C ILE A 761 17.94 -18.51 -13.57
N THR A 762 18.44 -19.50 -12.82
CA THR A 762 19.04 -19.26 -11.50
C THR A 762 20.52 -18.96 -11.64
N PHE A 763 20.95 -17.84 -11.10
CA PHE A 763 22.33 -17.46 -10.90
C PHE A 763 22.71 -17.78 -9.45
N SER A 764 23.90 -18.36 -9.24
CA SER A 764 24.43 -18.65 -7.91
C SER A 764 25.89 -18.26 -7.83
N TRP A 765 26.21 -17.41 -6.85
CA TRP A 765 27.57 -16.96 -6.56
C TRP A 765 28.13 -17.76 -5.38
N ASN A 766 29.35 -18.30 -5.55
CA ASN A 766 30.13 -18.84 -4.46
C ASN A 766 31.34 -17.92 -4.24
N ASP A 767 31.31 -17.19 -3.13
CA ASP A 767 32.28 -16.13 -2.86
C ASP A 767 33.68 -16.68 -2.61
N LYS A 768 33.81 -17.75 -1.82
CA LYS A 768 35.10 -18.38 -1.52
C LYS A 768 35.82 -18.89 -2.78
N ARG A 769 35.04 -19.38 -3.75
CA ARG A 769 35.59 -19.87 -5.02
C ARG A 769 35.70 -18.81 -6.11
N ARG A 770 35.15 -17.63 -5.82
CA ARG A 770 35.01 -16.56 -6.85
C ARG A 770 34.34 -17.08 -8.12
N GLN A 771 33.28 -17.88 -7.97
CA GLN A 771 32.63 -18.59 -9.05
C GLN A 771 31.16 -18.26 -9.17
N LEU A 772 30.75 -17.71 -10.32
CA LEU A 772 29.36 -17.54 -10.70
C LEU A 772 28.90 -18.76 -11.51
N SER A 773 27.82 -19.40 -11.07
CA SER A 773 27.15 -20.47 -11.79
C SER A 773 25.84 -19.93 -12.38
N ILE A 774 25.63 -20.13 -13.69
CA ILE A 774 24.34 -19.87 -14.35
C ILE A 774 23.70 -21.23 -14.59
N GLY A 775 22.59 -21.51 -13.94
CA GLY A 775 21.90 -22.79 -13.97
C GLY A 775 21.30 -23.12 -15.35
N ARG A 776 20.82 -24.33 -15.52
CA ARG A 776 20.04 -24.71 -16.69
C ARG A 776 18.72 -23.88 -16.70
N ARG A 777 18.36 -23.31 -17.86
CA ARG A 777 17.08 -22.66 -18.06
C ARG A 777 15.95 -23.67 -17.86
N SER A 778 14.94 -23.33 -17.07
CA SER A 778 13.70 -24.08 -16.92
C SER A 778 12.56 -23.31 -17.60
N GLY A 779 11.65 -24.06 -18.25
CA GLY A 779 10.52 -23.49 -18.97
C GLY A 779 10.85 -22.84 -20.32
N SER A 780 9.82 -22.34 -20.99
CA SER A 780 9.90 -21.69 -22.29
C SER A 780 8.65 -20.84 -22.54
N TYR A 781 8.77 -19.85 -23.42
CA TYR A 781 7.67 -19.00 -23.85
C TYR A 781 7.90 -18.58 -25.33
N SER A 782 6.85 -18.09 -25.97
CA SER A 782 6.91 -17.62 -27.38
C SER A 782 7.82 -16.39 -27.49
N GLY A 783 8.75 -16.41 -28.47
CA GLY A 783 9.74 -15.32 -28.65
C GLY A 783 10.95 -15.39 -27.74
N MET A 784 11.09 -16.41 -26.89
CA MET A 784 12.22 -16.56 -25.97
C MET A 784 13.58 -16.60 -26.70
N PRO A 785 14.59 -15.78 -26.29
CA PRO A 785 15.94 -15.85 -26.86
C PRO A 785 16.59 -17.20 -26.58
N LEU A 786 16.95 -17.95 -27.64
CA LEU A 786 17.62 -19.25 -27.49
C LEU A 786 19.07 -19.12 -27.08
N LYS A 787 19.71 -18.02 -27.48
CA LYS A 787 21.12 -17.69 -27.19
C LYS A 787 21.19 -16.25 -26.71
N ARG A 788 21.99 -16.00 -25.68
CA ARG A 788 22.30 -14.65 -25.19
C ARG A 788 23.70 -14.60 -24.60
N SER A 789 24.23 -13.40 -24.40
CA SER A 789 25.56 -13.20 -23.82
C SER A 789 25.39 -12.30 -22.58
N PHE A 790 25.58 -12.87 -21.42
CA PHE A 790 25.51 -12.09 -20.15
C PHE A 790 26.83 -11.34 -19.93
N THR A 791 26.72 -10.06 -19.61
CA THR A 791 27.84 -9.22 -19.19
C THR A 791 27.84 -9.11 -17.68
N ILE A 792 28.81 -9.74 -16.99
CA ILE A 792 28.95 -9.71 -15.55
C ILE A 792 29.79 -8.51 -15.15
N LYS A 793 29.29 -7.64 -14.28
CA LYS A 793 29.97 -6.44 -13.77
C LYS A 793 30.13 -6.50 -12.26
N GLU A 794 31.33 -6.25 -11.76
CA GLU A 794 31.64 -6.11 -10.33
C GLU A 794 31.86 -4.64 -9.95
N PRO A 795 31.71 -4.24 -8.67
CA PRO A 795 31.99 -2.88 -8.18
C PRO A 795 33.42 -2.43 -8.44
N SER A 796 34.37 -3.35 -8.50
CA SER A 796 35.79 -3.12 -8.88
C SER A 796 36.00 -2.59 -10.30
N GLY A 797 34.90 -2.56 -11.11
CA GLY A 797 34.99 -2.25 -12.54
C GLY A 797 35.32 -3.48 -13.42
N ALA A 798 35.58 -4.63 -12.82
CA ALA A 798 35.81 -5.86 -13.57
C ALA A 798 34.56 -6.23 -14.38
N CYS A 799 34.78 -6.59 -15.66
CA CYS A 799 33.72 -6.94 -16.59
C CYS A 799 34.08 -8.22 -17.34
N ARG A 800 33.15 -9.17 -17.39
CA ARG A 800 33.33 -10.45 -18.10
C ARG A 800 32.04 -10.77 -18.87
N LYS A 801 32.23 -11.37 -20.08
CA LYS A 801 31.10 -11.87 -20.88
C LYS A 801 31.07 -13.39 -20.85
N ILE A 802 29.87 -13.95 -20.84
CA ILE A 802 29.62 -15.38 -20.89
C ILE A 802 28.41 -15.69 -21.79
N ASP A 803 28.65 -16.53 -22.81
CA ASP A 803 27.61 -16.99 -23.70
C ASP A 803 26.76 -18.07 -23.01
N TYR A 804 25.46 -17.91 -23.15
CA TYR A 804 24.49 -18.81 -22.56
C TYR A 804 23.46 -19.32 -23.57
N LYS A 805 23.34 -20.64 -23.63
CA LYS A 805 22.47 -21.36 -24.59
C LYS A 805 21.47 -22.27 -23.88
N GLY A 806 21.05 -21.88 -22.69
CA GLY A 806 20.08 -22.63 -21.89
C GLY A 806 20.65 -23.80 -21.07
N LYS A 807 21.94 -24.16 -21.24
CA LYS A 807 22.64 -25.17 -20.44
C LYS A 807 23.42 -24.50 -19.31
N ALA A 808 23.59 -25.23 -18.20
CA ALA A 808 24.38 -24.74 -17.07
C ALA A 808 25.82 -24.40 -17.49
N VAL A 809 26.29 -23.23 -17.04
CA VAL A 809 27.68 -22.75 -17.31
C VAL A 809 28.26 -22.17 -16.01
N LYS A 810 29.59 -22.16 -15.90
CA LYS A 810 30.31 -21.60 -14.76
C LYS A 810 31.36 -20.61 -15.23
N LEU A 811 31.50 -19.52 -14.47
CA LEU A 811 32.49 -18.48 -14.72
C LEU A 811 33.25 -18.19 -13.43
N THR A 812 34.57 -18.37 -13.45
CA THR A 812 35.43 -17.95 -12.33
C THR A 812 35.89 -16.50 -12.57
N LEU A 813 35.63 -15.64 -11.61
CA LEU A 813 36.05 -14.23 -11.62
C LEU A 813 37.33 -14.12 -10.80
N ARG A 814 38.45 -13.77 -11.48
CA ARG A 814 39.77 -13.58 -10.86
C ARG A 814 40.03 -12.11 -10.61
#